data_0e4d06f31dfbb24669a1b3b1a3a92947
#
_entry.id   0e4d06f31dfbb24669a1b3b1a3a92947
#
_cell.length_a   1.000
_cell.length_b   1.000
_cell.length_c   1.000
_cell.angle_alpha   90.00
_cell.angle_beta   90.00
_cell.angle_gamma   90.00
#
_symmetry.space_group_name_H-M   'P 1'
#
loop_
_entity.id
_entity.type
_entity.pdbx_description
1 polymer ?
#
loop_
_entity_poly.entity_id
_entity_poly.type
_entity_poly.pdbx_seq_one_letter_code
_entity_poly.pdbx_strand_id
1 'polypeptide(L)'
;MKKQFRVFTAIALAAGILFSEACACAETEFPVSGIYSAAGMTELEKTNAAFSRKAAADCMVLLKNQNQTLPLKTDKPVALFGVGACETVIGGSGSGDVNERYLVNVRDGMNAAGFTLTTSDYLASVGEYVKKTRSEFAGRSWETQVIPELAIGRRWIDTAAGETDTAVYVIARASGEGADRTDTEGDFRLSKTEKENFRKLRRAFRNVIVILNSTGVVELSPVSGDEGADAILFMPACGAEAGNALADVLTGKMAPSGKLTDTWAARYSDYPASATFADHDGDVNNEEYGEGIYVGYRYFDRKEVKPAYAFGYGLSYTEFELRDETAEIEEDTVLQASAIVRNSGDTWAGRETVQLYISAPDGRMDKPIKELKGFHKTGILKPGEEERIHITAPIAALSSWDEDHQRFVLEEGDYHILLGNSSDAAREIACLHLKNRVWSPEEEAQAWAQTTSENGKAGRKFSAVQKARQEDGSNKEKAAGNKDKGSEDVSVYVSDTTQREYLNENLGYSLHNPYTGETYKEKMVRLPGDFSGSTLIDVQQGRVSMEEFVSALTVEQMANLVIGGSKLPNANGQSIGALYEGEQEIDRETLKAAQKNSVQGEAGETAGIYINSLKIPNIVLADGPCGLRLTPEYMDENGMVHMQYCTAWPSNIALGSSWDPDLVAEVARHTALEMERFGVSVLRAPGMNIHRDPLGGRCFEYYSEDPILTGLLGAAYVRGIQEDGVHGACIKHFACNNQETNRTGDSNAVDERTLREIYLRGFEIAIVSARPWMVMTSYNLNNQIPAADDYNLLTRILRQQWESDAAVVTDWGGGQSTPSISMHAGNDLIMPGKSIRDITVRAFSDEQPSFEDGKAYPEVKVLTGIYGQKTEAQWGEFVLSDDPSKGKLQTITRTVSQDQFQKETVLVSSEDGTVRQESLKKKLEEEPAARYEEKKNGTVSITYKGYYRDNNISLGDLQKSTIHLLRLIMKTTQFQKLKGAD
;
A
#
# COMPACT_ATOMS: atom_id res chain seq x y z
N MET A 1 7.12 -47.76 37.60
CA MET A 1 7.38 -46.91 36.44
C MET A 1 6.79 -47.43 35.12
N LYS A 2 6.90 -48.72 34.76
CA LYS A 2 6.30 -49.21 33.46
C LYS A 2 4.75 -49.36 33.46
N LYS A 3 4.06 -49.38 34.59
CA LYS A 3 2.59 -49.43 34.65
C LYS A 3 1.93 -48.04 34.63
N GLN A 4 2.59 -47.01 35.10
CA GLN A 4 2.09 -45.63 35.02
C GLN A 4 2.20 -45.04 33.60
N PHE A 5 3.23 -45.46 32.86
CA PHE A 5 3.38 -44.99 31.44
C PHE A 5 2.33 -45.57 30.51
N ARG A 6 1.79 -46.80 30.81
CA ARG A 6 0.71 -47.37 29.99
C ARG A 6 -0.68 -46.78 30.27
N VAL A 7 -0.91 -46.24 31.46
CA VAL A 7 -2.15 -45.55 31.81
C VAL A 7 -2.17 -44.16 31.20
N PHE A 8 -1.06 -43.42 31.17
CA PHE A 8 -0.92 -42.14 30.50
C PHE A 8 -1.07 -42.25 28.98
N THR A 9 -0.51 -43.31 28.38
CA THR A 9 -0.65 -43.52 26.91
C THR A 9 -2.09 -43.94 26.52
N ALA A 10 -2.78 -44.66 27.40
CA ALA A 10 -4.20 -45.04 27.14
C ALA A 10 -5.16 -43.86 27.33
N ILE A 11 -4.87 -42.95 28.27
CA ILE A 11 -5.65 -41.73 28.47
C ILE A 11 -5.39 -40.73 27.33
N ALA A 12 -4.16 -40.62 26.85
CA ALA A 12 -3.83 -39.80 25.69
C ALA A 12 -4.40 -40.34 24.39
N LEU A 13 -4.49 -41.70 24.21
CA LEU A 13 -5.18 -42.31 23.05
C LEU A 13 -6.71 -42.20 23.16
N ALA A 14 -7.26 -42.32 24.35
CA ALA A 14 -8.71 -42.17 24.57
C ALA A 14 -9.16 -40.71 24.43
N ALA A 15 -8.33 -39.75 24.88
CA ALA A 15 -8.54 -38.33 24.63
C ALA A 15 -8.37 -37.98 23.14
N GLY A 16 -7.37 -38.59 22.47
CA GLY A 16 -7.18 -38.40 21.03
C GLY A 16 -8.31 -38.98 20.18
N ILE A 17 -8.90 -40.14 20.59
CA ILE A 17 -10.04 -40.76 19.91
C ILE A 17 -11.35 -39.99 20.25
N LEU A 18 -11.53 -39.52 21.48
CA LEU A 18 -12.68 -38.67 21.83
C LEU A 18 -12.56 -37.28 21.20
N PHE A 19 -11.33 -36.76 20.99
CA PHE A 19 -11.11 -35.54 20.24
C PHE A 19 -11.28 -35.70 18.73
N SER A 20 -10.93 -36.89 18.18
CA SER A 20 -11.22 -37.18 16.77
C SER A 20 -12.72 -37.38 16.51
N GLU A 21 -13.46 -37.96 17.46
CA GLU A 21 -14.93 -38.08 17.35
C GLU A 21 -15.64 -36.77 17.72
N ALA A 22 -15.11 -35.92 18.62
CA ALA A 22 -15.66 -34.60 18.87
C ALA A 22 -15.27 -33.59 17.77
N CYS A 23 -14.08 -33.68 17.16
CA CYS A 23 -13.73 -32.97 15.94
C CYS A 23 -14.45 -33.58 14.71
N ALA A 24 -14.73 -34.89 14.67
CA ALA A 24 -15.55 -35.48 13.60
C ALA A 24 -17.03 -35.06 13.70
N CYS A 25 -17.48 -34.59 14.86
CA CYS A 25 -18.80 -33.94 15.00
C CYS A 25 -18.74 -32.42 14.76
N ALA A 26 -17.55 -31.85 14.62
CA ALA A 26 -17.28 -30.45 14.18
C ALA A 26 -16.63 -30.37 12.78
N GLU A 27 -16.51 -31.50 12.06
CA GLU A 27 -16.63 -31.47 10.62
C GLU A 27 -18.10 -31.12 10.32
N THR A 28 -18.46 -29.86 10.61
CA THR A 28 -19.39 -29.18 9.73
C THR A 28 -18.74 -29.31 8.36
N GLU A 29 -19.14 -30.34 7.62
CA GLU A 29 -19.05 -30.34 6.17
C GLU A 29 -19.38 -28.89 5.80
N PHE A 30 -18.37 -28.08 5.43
CA PHE A 30 -18.65 -26.92 4.63
C PHE A 30 -19.47 -27.50 3.50
N PRO A 31 -20.73 -27.15 3.35
CA PRO A 31 -21.54 -27.83 2.38
C PRO A 31 -20.78 -27.73 1.08
N VAL A 32 -20.49 -28.87 0.45
CA VAL A 32 -19.84 -28.95 -0.87
C VAL A 32 -20.66 -28.15 -1.90
N SER A 33 -21.82 -27.69 -1.50
CA SER A 33 -22.70 -26.75 -2.18
C SER A 33 -22.41 -25.27 -1.92
N GLY A 34 -21.42 -24.87 -1.11
CA GLY A 34 -21.07 -23.45 -0.86
C GLY A 34 -22.21 -22.56 -0.30
N ILE A 35 -23.38 -23.12 -0.03
CA ILE A 35 -24.47 -22.43 0.64
C ILE A 35 -24.08 -22.33 2.11
N TYR A 36 -23.64 -21.15 2.53
CA TYR A 36 -23.18 -20.96 3.89
C TYR A 36 -24.33 -21.14 4.90
N SER A 37 -24.00 -21.75 6.02
CA SER A 37 -24.87 -21.74 7.18
C SER A 37 -24.62 -20.47 7.99
N ALA A 38 -25.64 -19.63 8.14
CA ALA A 38 -25.60 -18.49 9.07
C ALA A 38 -25.61 -18.95 10.54
N ALA A 39 -25.62 -20.26 10.80
CA ALA A 39 -25.56 -20.79 12.15
C ALA A 39 -24.22 -20.45 12.81
N GLY A 40 -24.27 -19.74 13.94
CA GLY A 40 -23.09 -19.30 14.66
C GLY A 40 -22.48 -17.97 14.23
N MET A 41 -22.97 -17.34 13.15
CA MET A 41 -22.55 -15.98 12.80
C MET A 41 -23.12 -14.95 13.79
N THR A 42 -22.27 -14.02 14.18
CA THR A 42 -22.67 -12.86 14.96
C THR A 42 -23.42 -11.84 14.11
N GLU A 43 -24.08 -10.87 14.74
CA GLU A 43 -24.76 -9.79 13.99
C GLU A 43 -23.76 -8.93 13.18
N LEU A 44 -22.54 -8.73 13.70
CA LEU A 44 -21.49 -8.03 12.96
C LEU A 44 -21.09 -8.79 11.69
N GLU A 45 -20.83 -10.10 11.78
CA GLU A 45 -20.51 -10.94 10.63
C GLU A 45 -21.63 -10.92 9.57
N LYS A 46 -22.91 -10.97 9.98
CA LYS A 46 -24.05 -10.88 9.05
C LYS A 46 -24.14 -9.51 8.38
N THR A 47 -23.92 -8.44 9.14
CA THR A 47 -23.93 -7.07 8.61
C THR A 47 -22.80 -6.88 7.62
N ASN A 48 -21.58 -7.31 7.97
CA ASN A 48 -20.41 -7.22 7.10
C ASN A 48 -20.58 -8.05 5.83
N ALA A 49 -21.12 -9.28 5.93
CA ALA A 49 -21.40 -10.13 4.78
C ALA A 49 -22.38 -9.46 3.80
N ALA A 50 -23.47 -8.91 4.32
CA ALA A 50 -24.45 -8.19 3.49
C ALA A 50 -23.86 -6.97 2.80
N PHE A 51 -23.00 -6.21 3.51
CA PHE A 51 -22.33 -5.04 2.94
C PHE A 51 -21.22 -5.45 1.95
N SER A 52 -20.42 -6.48 2.26
CA SER A 52 -19.41 -7.04 1.35
C SER A 52 -20.02 -7.47 0.02
N ARG A 53 -21.18 -8.12 0.02
CA ARG A 53 -21.93 -8.49 -1.19
C ARG A 53 -22.28 -7.27 -2.05
N LYS A 54 -22.75 -6.19 -1.42
CA LYS A 54 -23.07 -4.95 -2.12
C LYS A 54 -21.80 -4.32 -2.70
N ALA A 55 -20.75 -4.16 -1.88
CA ALA A 55 -19.48 -3.59 -2.30
C ALA A 55 -18.87 -4.38 -3.47
N ALA A 56 -18.88 -5.71 -3.39
CA ALA A 56 -18.38 -6.58 -4.43
C ALA A 56 -19.09 -6.39 -5.79
N ALA A 57 -20.41 -6.18 -5.78
CA ALA A 57 -21.17 -5.94 -7.00
C ALA A 57 -20.86 -4.59 -7.65
N ASP A 58 -20.63 -3.53 -6.82
CA ASP A 58 -20.23 -2.19 -7.30
C ASP A 58 -18.81 -2.18 -7.91
N CYS A 59 -17.97 -3.19 -7.60
CA CYS A 59 -16.61 -3.33 -8.11
C CYS A 59 -16.51 -4.05 -9.47
N MET A 60 -17.56 -4.72 -9.95
CA MET A 60 -17.51 -5.51 -11.17
C MET A 60 -17.57 -4.63 -12.41
N VAL A 61 -16.73 -4.92 -13.41
CA VAL A 61 -16.58 -4.11 -14.63
C VAL A 61 -17.11 -4.86 -15.83
N LEU A 62 -18.14 -4.30 -16.48
CA LEU A 62 -18.68 -4.84 -17.72
C LEU A 62 -17.83 -4.36 -18.90
N LEU A 63 -17.07 -5.25 -19.52
CA LEU A 63 -16.17 -4.94 -20.61
C LEU A 63 -16.82 -5.04 -22.00
N LYS A 64 -17.82 -5.90 -22.12
CA LYS A 64 -18.55 -6.12 -23.39
C LYS A 64 -19.97 -6.62 -23.10
N ASN A 65 -20.98 -6.15 -23.86
CA ASN A 65 -22.35 -6.62 -23.75
C ASN A 65 -23.09 -6.44 -25.08
N GLN A 66 -22.83 -7.32 -26.04
CA GLN A 66 -23.48 -7.30 -27.35
C GLN A 66 -24.91 -7.79 -27.26
N ASN A 67 -25.79 -7.14 -28.02
CA ASN A 67 -27.22 -7.50 -28.13
C ASN A 67 -27.95 -7.59 -26.78
N GLN A 68 -27.49 -6.88 -25.76
CA GLN A 68 -28.04 -6.94 -24.40
C GLN A 68 -28.10 -8.39 -23.88
N THR A 69 -27.03 -9.16 -24.09
CA THR A 69 -26.90 -10.57 -23.62
C THR A 69 -27.01 -10.63 -22.10
N LEU A 70 -26.50 -9.64 -21.38
CA LEU A 70 -26.71 -9.40 -19.95
C LEU A 70 -27.73 -8.24 -19.79
N PRO A 71 -28.57 -8.26 -18.72
CA PRO A 71 -28.65 -9.27 -17.68
C PRO A 71 -29.43 -10.52 -18.10
N LEU A 72 -29.18 -11.64 -17.39
CA LEU A 72 -29.81 -12.92 -17.57
C LEU A 72 -31.15 -13.01 -16.80
N LYS A 73 -32.04 -13.86 -17.30
CA LYS A 73 -33.30 -14.20 -16.60
C LYS A 73 -33.17 -15.52 -15.88
N THR A 74 -33.58 -15.59 -14.63
CA THR A 74 -33.48 -16.83 -13.80
C THR A 74 -34.50 -17.91 -14.21
N ASP A 75 -35.55 -17.54 -14.94
CA ASP A 75 -36.56 -18.47 -15.49
C ASP A 75 -36.03 -19.25 -16.72
N LYS A 76 -34.85 -18.92 -17.22
CA LYS A 76 -34.18 -19.62 -18.31
C LYS A 76 -32.99 -20.42 -17.78
N PRO A 77 -32.81 -21.68 -18.23
CA PRO A 77 -31.67 -22.48 -17.86
C PRO A 77 -30.37 -21.90 -18.45
N VAL A 78 -29.25 -22.12 -17.75
CA VAL A 78 -27.92 -21.63 -18.14
C VAL A 78 -26.91 -22.78 -18.00
N ALA A 79 -25.97 -22.88 -18.94
CA ALA A 79 -24.84 -23.79 -18.86
C ALA A 79 -23.62 -23.07 -18.26
N LEU A 80 -23.21 -23.48 -17.06
CA LEU A 80 -22.03 -22.88 -16.36
C LEU A 80 -20.82 -23.80 -16.50
N PHE A 81 -19.72 -23.24 -16.98
CA PHE A 81 -18.46 -23.95 -17.24
C PHE A 81 -17.26 -23.23 -16.65
N GLY A 82 -16.13 -23.95 -16.56
CA GLY A 82 -14.83 -23.46 -16.11
C GLY A 82 -14.52 -23.84 -14.67
N VAL A 83 -13.24 -24.05 -14.39
CA VAL A 83 -12.74 -24.33 -13.04
C VAL A 83 -13.07 -23.17 -12.09
N GLY A 84 -12.97 -21.92 -12.56
CA GLY A 84 -13.32 -20.73 -11.78
C GLY A 84 -14.76 -20.67 -11.28
N ALA A 85 -15.67 -21.47 -11.84
CA ALA A 85 -17.04 -21.57 -11.34
C ALA A 85 -17.13 -22.23 -9.94
N CYS A 86 -16.20 -23.14 -9.63
CA CYS A 86 -16.09 -23.82 -8.35
C CYS A 86 -14.92 -23.32 -7.50
N GLU A 87 -13.90 -22.77 -8.15
CA GLU A 87 -12.71 -22.19 -7.56
C GLU A 87 -12.69 -20.67 -7.81
N THR A 88 -13.47 -19.96 -7.01
CA THR A 88 -13.57 -18.49 -7.14
C THR A 88 -12.43 -17.82 -6.39
N VAL A 89 -11.68 -16.95 -7.09
CA VAL A 89 -10.61 -16.15 -6.53
C VAL A 89 -11.23 -14.96 -5.78
N ILE A 90 -11.05 -14.93 -4.46
CA ILE A 90 -11.65 -13.91 -3.57
C ILE A 90 -10.65 -12.88 -3.08
N GLY A 91 -9.34 -13.20 -3.12
CA GLY A 91 -8.20 -12.36 -2.69
C GLY A 91 -6.92 -12.89 -3.29
N GLY A 92 -5.77 -12.41 -2.82
CA GLY A 92 -4.45 -12.94 -3.15
C GLY A 92 -3.83 -13.68 -1.97
N SER A 93 -2.72 -14.39 -2.21
CA SER A 93 -1.96 -15.08 -1.16
C SER A 93 -1.05 -14.13 -0.37
N GLY A 94 -0.50 -14.59 0.75
CA GLY A 94 0.42 -13.82 1.60
C GLY A 94 -0.29 -13.00 2.67
N SER A 95 0.17 -11.77 2.89
CA SER A 95 -0.41 -10.84 3.90
C SER A 95 -1.81 -10.36 3.54
N GLY A 96 -2.20 -10.49 2.26
CA GLY A 96 -3.54 -10.17 1.78
C GLY A 96 -4.56 -11.31 1.88
N ASP A 97 -4.14 -12.49 2.36
CA ASP A 97 -5.05 -13.60 2.63
C ASP A 97 -5.87 -13.33 3.90
N VAL A 98 -7.14 -13.72 3.91
CA VAL A 98 -8.05 -13.54 5.04
C VAL A 98 -8.57 -14.91 5.50
N ASN A 99 -8.69 -15.08 6.81
CA ASN A 99 -9.28 -16.30 7.39
C ASN A 99 -10.77 -16.10 7.58
N GLU A 100 -11.50 -16.18 6.47
CA GLU A 100 -12.95 -16.06 6.46
C GLU A 100 -13.65 -17.34 6.96
N ARG A 101 -14.86 -17.19 7.48
CA ARG A 101 -15.70 -18.35 7.91
C ARG A 101 -16.17 -19.20 6.73
N TYR A 102 -16.42 -18.58 5.59
CA TYR A 102 -16.97 -19.18 4.38
C TYR A 102 -16.65 -18.34 3.16
N LEU A 103 -16.80 -18.96 2.01
CA LEU A 103 -16.83 -18.24 0.74
C LEU A 103 -18.01 -18.72 -0.11
N VAL A 104 -18.57 -17.83 -0.92
CA VAL A 104 -19.59 -18.17 -1.91
C VAL A 104 -18.97 -18.13 -3.29
N ASN A 105 -18.77 -19.29 -3.91
CA ASN A 105 -18.26 -19.37 -5.26
C ASN A 105 -19.34 -19.05 -6.31
N VAL A 106 -18.94 -18.90 -7.57
CA VAL A 106 -19.85 -18.51 -8.66
C VAL A 106 -21.01 -19.49 -8.82
N ARG A 107 -20.75 -20.81 -8.81
CA ARG A 107 -21.78 -21.85 -8.90
C ARG A 107 -22.83 -21.68 -7.81
N ASP A 108 -22.40 -21.50 -6.59
CA ASP A 108 -23.28 -21.48 -5.42
C ASP A 108 -24.08 -20.18 -5.36
N GLY A 109 -23.46 -19.05 -5.73
CA GLY A 109 -24.15 -17.77 -5.85
C GLY A 109 -25.23 -17.79 -6.93
N MET A 110 -24.96 -18.38 -8.10
CA MET A 110 -25.98 -18.56 -9.16
C MET A 110 -27.13 -19.48 -8.73
N ASN A 111 -26.81 -20.59 -8.06
CA ASN A 111 -27.86 -21.49 -7.51
C ASN A 111 -28.72 -20.75 -6.47
N ALA A 112 -28.10 -20.00 -5.56
CA ALA A 112 -28.81 -19.22 -4.54
C ALA A 112 -29.71 -18.12 -5.14
N ALA A 113 -29.33 -17.56 -6.28
CA ALA A 113 -30.14 -16.59 -7.03
C ALA A 113 -31.29 -17.23 -7.84
N GLY A 114 -31.40 -18.55 -7.85
CA GLY A 114 -32.48 -19.30 -8.50
C GLY A 114 -32.23 -19.67 -9.97
N PHE A 115 -30.98 -19.61 -10.45
CA PHE A 115 -30.65 -20.12 -11.79
C PHE A 115 -30.76 -21.63 -11.85
N THR A 116 -31.31 -22.14 -12.93
CA THR A 116 -31.27 -23.58 -13.27
C THR A 116 -30.00 -23.86 -14.07
N LEU A 117 -29.01 -24.53 -13.44
CA LEU A 117 -27.75 -24.89 -14.08
C LEU A 117 -27.85 -26.25 -14.77
N THR A 118 -27.75 -26.28 -16.12
CA THR A 118 -27.82 -27.52 -16.93
C THR A 118 -26.56 -28.37 -16.83
N THR A 119 -25.52 -27.87 -16.15
CA THR A 119 -24.20 -28.51 -16.04
C THR A 119 -23.87 -28.98 -14.62
N SER A 120 -24.87 -29.29 -13.79
CA SER A 120 -24.66 -29.65 -12.38
C SER A 120 -23.72 -30.85 -12.17
N ASP A 121 -23.83 -31.91 -12.99
CA ASP A 121 -22.94 -33.08 -12.90
C ASP A 121 -21.50 -32.75 -13.34
N TYR A 122 -21.33 -31.89 -14.35
CA TYR A 122 -20.01 -31.38 -14.74
C TYR A 122 -19.40 -30.57 -13.60
N LEU A 123 -20.14 -29.64 -13.01
CA LEU A 123 -19.68 -28.83 -11.90
C LEU A 123 -19.34 -29.66 -10.65
N ALA A 124 -20.08 -30.73 -10.38
CA ALA A 124 -19.73 -31.66 -9.32
C ALA A 124 -18.34 -32.31 -9.59
N SER A 125 -18.11 -32.76 -10.84
CA SER A 125 -16.81 -33.34 -11.22
C SER A 125 -15.65 -32.29 -11.15
N VAL A 126 -15.90 -31.02 -11.45
CA VAL A 126 -14.94 -29.92 -11.29
C VAL A 126 -14.68 -29.70 -9.81
N GLY A 127 -15.69 -29.69 -8.95
CA GLY A 127 -15.51 -29.50 -7.51
C GLY A 127 -14.63 -30.61 -6.88
N GLU A 128 -14.81 -31.87 -7.29
CA GLU A 128 -13.91 -32.95 -6.86
C GLU A 128 -12.46 -32.78 -7.36
N TYR A 129 -12.27 -32.30 -8.57
CA TYR A 129 -10.96 -31.98 -9.10
C TYR A 129 -10.31 -30.86 -8.30
N VAL A 130 -11.02 -29.75 -8.04
CA VAL A 130 -10.56 -28.63 -7.22
C VAL A 130 -10.14 -29.10 -5.83
N LYS A 131 -11.01 -29.86 -5.14
CA LYS A 131 -10.75 -30.41 -3.81
C LYS A 131 -9.48 -31.27 -3.80
N LYS A 132 -9.32 -32.14 -4.78
CA LYS A 132 -8.13 -32.97 -4.92
C LYS A 132 -6.89 -32.14 -5.14
N THR A 133 -6.91 -31.20 -6.08
CA THR A 133 -5.74 -30.37 -6.42
C THR A 133 -5.35 -29.48 -5.24
N ARG A 134 -6.32 -28.87 -4.53
CA ARG A 134 -6.03 -28.11 -3.32
C ARG A 134 -5.35 -28.94 -2.23
N SER A 135 -5.73 -30.20 -2.08
CA SER A 135 -5.07 -31.08 -1.10
C SER A 135 -3.59 -31.34 -1.39
N GLU A 136 -3.16 -31.18 -2.64
CA GLU A 136 -1.77 -31.30 -3.07
C GLU A 136 -0.92 -30.06 -2.67
N PHE A 137 -1.58 -28.93 -2.40
CA PHE A 137 -0.98 -27.69 -1.91
C PHE A 137 -1.00 -27.54 -0.38
N ALA A 138 -1.52 -28.53 0.35
CA ALA A 138 -1.62 -28.44 1.80
C ALA A 138 -0.24 -28.15 2.44
N GLY A 139 -0.18 -27.14 3.32
CA GLY A 139 1.05 -26.65 3.96
C GLY A 139 1.86 -25.61 3.19
N ARG A 140 1.37 -25.13 2.06
CA ARG A 140 1.99 -24.09 1.23
C ARG A 140 1.15 -22.81 1.21
N SER A 141 0.75 -22.32 2.37
CA SER A 141 -0.20 -21.18 2.48
C SER A 141 0.32 -19.85 1.92
N TRP A 142 1.64 -19.71 1.76
CA TRP A 142 2.26 -18.50 1.21
C TRP A 142 2.49 -18.55 -0.30
N GLU A 143 2.33 -19.72 -0.93
CA GLU A 143 2.47 -19.87 -2.37
C GLU A 143 1.13 -19.57 -3.06
N THR A 144 1.17 -18.81 -4.14
CA THR A 144 -0.02 -18.64 -4.99
C THR A 144 -0.41 -19.96 -5.61
N GLN A 145 -1.62 -20.43 -5.28
CA GLN A 145 -2.12 -21.74 -5.73
C GLN A 145 -2.94 -21.54 -7.00
N VAL A 146 -2.42 -22.00 -8.12
CA VAL A 146 -3.13 -21.96 -9.41
C VAL A 146 -3.69 -23.35 -9.69
N ILE A 147 -5.01 -23.48 -9.82
CA ILE A 147 -5.66 -24.71 -10.27
C ILE A 147 -5.83 -24.66 -11.79
N PRO A 148 -5.15 -25.55 -12.54
CA PRO A 148 -5.21 -25.53 -14.00
C PRO A 148 -6.63 -25.76 -14.53
N GLU A 149 -6.96 -25.10 -15.64
CA GLU A 149 -8.22 -25.29 -16.34
C GLU A 149 -8.35 -26.70 -16.93
N LEU A 150 -9.53 -27.30 -16.82
CA LEU A 150 -9.87 -28.62 -17.36
C LEU A 150 -10.42 -28.52 -18.78
N ALA A 151 -10.02 -29.46 -19.63
CA ALA A 151 -10.61 -29.61 -20.95
C ALA A 151 -12.09 -30.08 -20.83
N ILE A 152 -13.02 -29.27 -21.33
CA ILE A 152 -14.45 -29.62 -21.33
C ILE A 152 -14.72 -30.74 -22.36
N GLY A 153 -15.19 -31.86 -21.88
CA GLY A 153 -15.56 -33.00 -22.72
C GLY A 153 -16.77 -32.69 -23.59
N ARG A 154 -16.75 -33.15 -24.85
CA ARG A 154 -17.83 -32.90 -25.83
C ARG A 154 -19.19 -33.30 -25.31
N ARG A 155 -19.31 -34.43 -24.62
CA ARG A 155 -20.56 -34.89 -24.02
C ARG A 155 -21.22 -33.82 -23.13
N TRP A 156 -20.45 -33.14 -22.28
CA TRP A 156 -20.99 -32.11 -21.39
C TRP A 156 -21.56 -30.93 -22.17
N ILE A 157 -20.85 -30.52 -23.22
CA ILE A 157 -21.24 -29.41 -24.09
C ILE A 157 -22.52 -29.77 -24.85
N ASP A 158 -22.54 -30.94 -25.53
CA ASP A 158 -23.66 -31.37 -26.36
C ASP A 158 -24.95 -31.58 -25.50
N THR A 159 -24.81 -32.13 -24.27
CA THR A 159 -25.95 -32.26 -23.36
C THR A 159 -26.51 -30.92 -22.95
N ALA A 160 -25.65 -30.00 -22.49
CA ALA A 160 -26.07 -28.68 -22.04
C ALA A 160 -26.67 -27.84 -23.18
N ALA A 161 -26.07 -27.90 -24.37
CA ALA A 161 -26.57 -27.16 -25.55
C ALA A 161 -27.95 -27.70 -26.04
N GLY A 162 -28.34 -28.93 -25.65
CA GLY A 162 -29.69 -29.43 -25.88
C GLY A 162 -30.75 -28.84 -24.94
N GLU A 163 -30.36 -28.21 -23.86
CA GLU A 163 -31.26 -27.68 -22.82
C GLU A 163 -31.27 -26.12 -22.78
N THR A 164 -30.19 -25.47 -23.23
CA THR A 164 -30.08 -24.00 -23.23
C THR A 164 -29.27 -23.48 -24.41
N ASP A 165 -29.50 -22.23 -24.81
CA ASP A 165 -28.71 -21.52 -25.82
C ASP A 165 -27.63 -20.61 -25.22
N THR A 166 -27.49 -20.61 -23.90
CA THR A 166 -26.61 -19.67 -23.18
C THR A 166 -25.60 -20.38 -22.31
N ALA A 167 -24.32 -20.13 -22.54
CA ALA A 167 -23.20 -20.59 -21.74
C ALA A 167 -22.51 -19.45 -21.00
N VAL A 168 -22.20 -19.68 -19.72
CA VAL A 168 -21.30 -18.85 -18.91
C VAL A 168 -20.00 -19.61 -18.69
N TYR A 169 -18.88 -19.00 -19.05
CA TYR A 169 -17.55 -19.58 -18.88
C TYR A 169 -16.71 -18.72 -17.94
N VAL A 170 -16.30 -19.29 -16.80
CA VAL A 170 -15.55 -18.62 -15.75
C VAL A 170 -14.07 -18.96 -15.86
N ILE A 171 -13.26 -17.95 -16.14
CA ILE A 171 -11.80 -18.01 -16.19
C ILE A 171 -11.24 -17.38 -14.92
N ALA A 172 -10.38 -18.08 -14.19
CA ALA A 172 -9.86 -17.61 -12.91
C ALA A 172 -8.34 -17.41 -12.95
N ARG A 173 -7.85 -16.35 -12.28
CA ARG A 173 -6.42 -16.06 -12.08
C ARG A 173 -6.18 -15.53 -10.68
N ALA A 174 -5.17 -16.09 -10.01
CA ALA A 174 -4.72 -15.65 -8.71
C ALA A 174 -3.28 -15.15 -8.78
N SER A 175 -2.94 -14.19 -7.96
CA SER A 175 -1.59 -13.73 -7.70
C SER A 175 -1.41 -13.53 -6.19
N GLY A 176 -0.21 -13.18 -5.75
CA GLY A 176 0.02 -13.03 -4.32
C GLY A 176 1.41 -12.51 -4.01
N GLU A 177 1.68 -12.42 -2.73
CA GLU A 177 2.94 -11.97 -2.18
C GLU A 177 4.06 -13.00 -2.42
N GLY A 178 5.26 -12.52 -2.74
CA GLY A 178 6.48 -13.31 -2.86
C GLY A 178 6.80 -13.80 -4.27
N ALA A 179 5.91 -13.61 -5.25
CA ALA A 179 6.18 -13.93 -6.65
C ALA A 179 5.35 -13.06 -7.60
N ASP A 180 5.98 -12.59 -8.66
CA ASP A 180 5.29 -11.94 -9.75
C ASP A 180 4.59 -12.95 -10.65
N ARG A 181 3.61 -12.47 -11.41
CA ARG A 181 2.98 -13.21 -12.50
C ARG A 181 3.92 -13.31 -13.70
N THR A 182 3.56 -14.13 -14.66
CA THR A 182 4.39 -14.39 -15.84
C THR A 182 3.62 -14.15 -17.14
N ASP A 183 4.31 -13.68 -18.19
CA ASP A 183 3.77 -13.64 -19.55
C ASP A 183 3.74 -15.04 -20.16
N THR A 184 3.00 -15.97 -19.56
CA THR A 184 2.84 -17.35 -20.00
C THR A 184 1.39 -17.76 -20.15
N GLU A 185 1.18 -18.89 -20.88
CA GLU A 185 -0.16 -19.49 -21.00
C GLU A 185 -0.65 -20.06 -19.67
N GLY A 186 -1.83 -19.63 -19.25
CA GLY A 186 -2.45 -20.00 -17.98
C GLY A 186 -2.23 -18.98 -16.87
N ASP A 187 -1.43 -17.95 -17.10
CA ASP A 187 -1.27 -16.80 -16.23
C ASP A 187 -1.73 -15.51 -16.94
N PHE A 188 -0.82 -14.65 -17.43
CA PHE A 188 -1.23 -13.44 -18.17
C PHE A 188 -1.97 -13.80 -19.45
N ARG A 189 -1.51 -14.81 -20.18
CA ARG A 189 -2.15 -15.30 -21.40
C ARG A 189 -3.12 -16.45 -21.12
N LEU A 190 -4.23 -16.48 -21.86
CA LEU A 190 -5.13 -17.63 -21.82
C LEU A 190 -4.40 -18.92 -22.22
N SER A 191 -4.56 -19.97 -21.45
CA SER A 191 -4.00 -21.29 -21.74
C SER A 191 -4.58 -21.90 -23.03
N LYS A 192 -3.87 -22.86 -23.59
CA LYS A 192 -4.37 -23.61 -24.74
C LYS A 192 -5.73 -24.28 -24.44
N THR A 193 -5.89 -24.80 -23.24
CA THR A 193 -7.14 -25.43 -22.80
C THR A 193 -8.30 -24.44 -22.76
N GLU A 194 -8.09 -23.26 -22.20
CA GLU A 194 -9.10 -22.19 -22.14
C GLU A 194 -9.51 -21.73 -23.53
N LYS A 195 -8.55 -21.49 -24.41
CA LYS A 195 -8.82 -21.13 -25.82
C LYS A 195 -9.61 -22.20 -26.56
N GLU A 196 -9.27 -23.47 -26.33
CA GLU A 196 -9.99 -24.62 -26.94
C GLU A 196 -11.39 -24.77 -26.35
N ASN A 197 -11.57 -24.64 -25.04
CA ASN A 197 -12.86 -24.68 -24.37
C ASN A 197 -13.77 -23.56 -24.89
N PHE A 198 -13.26 -22.31 -24.91
CA PHE A 198 -14.04 -21.20 -25.45
C PHE A 198 -14.49 -21.44 -26.89
N ARG A 199 -13.60 -21.90 -27.79
CA ARG A 199 -13.98 -22.21 -29.18
C ARG A 199 -15.05 -23.29 -29.29
N LYS A 200 -15.03 -24.31 -28.42
CA LYS A 200 -16.06 -25.35 -28.37
C LYS A 200 -17.39 -24.79 -27.92
N LEU A 201 -17.41 -23.97 -26.86
CA LEU A 201 -18.58 -23.30 -26.34
C LEU A 201 -19.18 -22.35 -27.37
N ARG A 202 -18.35 -21.52 -28.03
CA ARG A 202 -18.79 -20.56 -29.06
C ARG A 202 -19.46 -21.25 -30.24
N ARG A 203 -19.05 -22.48 -30.57
CA ARG A 203 -19.68 -23.27 -31.66
C ARG A 203 -20.99 -23.94 -31.24
N ALA A 204 -21.17 -24.22 -29.97
CA ALA A 204 -22.31 -24.98 -29.45
C ALA A 204 -23.44 -24.07 -28.94
N PHE A 205 -23.13 -22.91 -28.43
CA PHE A 205 -24.10 -21.98 -27.81
C PHE A 205 -24.26 -20.71 -28.64
N ARG A 206 -25.49 -20.19 -28.65
CA ARG A 206 -25.82 -18.92 -29.30
C ARG A 206 -25.20 -17.75 -28.55
N ASN A 207 -25.33 -17.75 -27.22
CA ASN A 207 -24.81 -16.71 -26.34
C ASN A 207 -23.69 -17.30 -25.48
N VAL A 208 -22.54 -16.68 -25.50
CA VAL A 208 -21.39 -17.05 -24.65
C VAL A 208 -20.95 -15.85 -23.83
N ILE A 209 -21.04 -15.97 -22.52
CA ILE A 209 -20.64 -14.97 -21.55
C ILE A 209 -19.34 -15.43 -20.90
N VAL A 210 -18.33 -14.58 -20.89
CA VAL A 210 -17.06 -14.84 -20.18
C VAL A 210 -17.05 -14.03 -18.90
N ILE A 211 -16.86 -14.70 -17.77
CA ILE A 211 -16.55 -14.09 -16.48
C ILE A 211 -15.07 -14.25 -16.26
N LEU A 212 -14.35 -13.13 -16.18
CA LEU A 212 -12.96 -13.12 -15.80
C LEU A 212 -12.84 -12.81 -14.32
N ASN A 213 -12.57 -13.81 -13.51
CA ASN A 213 -12.29 -13.67 -12.07
C ASN A 213 -10.78 -13.63 -11.87
N SER A 214 -10.21 -12.45 -11.65
CA SER A 214 -8.76 -12.27 -11.65
C SER A 214 -8.29 -11.24 -10.63
N THR A 215 -7.10 -11.45 -10.10
CA THR A 215 -6.36 -10.50 -9.25
C THR A 215 -5.67 -9.38 -10.03
N GLY A 216 -5.74 -9.38 -11.36
CA GLY A 216 -5.11 -8.38 -12.23
C GLY A 216 -5.46 -8.59 -13.70
N VAL A 217 -4.76 -7.89 -14.56
CA VAL A 217 -4.96 -7.88 -16.02
C VAL A 217 -4.69 -9.27 -16.64
N VAL A 218 -5.47 -9.64 -17.64
CA VAL A 218 -5.30 -10.86 -18.45
C VAL A 218 -5.49 -10.52 -19.93
N GLU A 219 -4.69 -11.10 -20.81
CA GLU A 219 -4.85 -10.95 -22.25
C GLU A 219 -6.16 -11.60 -22.74
N LEU A 220 -7.13 -10.78 -23.13
CA LEU A 220 -8.45 -11.21 -23.59
C LEU A 220 -8.60 -11.28 -25.12
N SER A 221 -7.56 -10.95 -25.90
CA SER A 221 -7.62 -10.94 -27.36
C SER A 221 -8.26 -12.21 -27.97
N PRO A 222 -8.04 -13.42 -27.41
CA PRO A 222 -8.65 -14.63 -27.97
C PRO A 222 -10.17 -14.74 -27.78
N VAL A 223 -10.76 -13.96 -26.88
CA VAL A 223 -12.20 -14.04 -26.51
C VAL A 223 -12.97 -12.74 -26.72
N SER A 224 -12.30 -11.61 -26.98
CA SER A 224 -12.94 -10.27 -27.01
C SER A 224 -13.33 -9.78 -28.40
N GLY A 225 -12.79 -10.35 -29.49
CA GLY A 225 -13.05 -9.90 -30.86
C GLY A 225 -14.53 -10.02 -31.31
N ASP A 226 -14.83 -9.69 -32.57
CA ASP A 226 -16.21 -9.70 -33.11
C ASP A 226 -16.86 -11.09 -33.03
N GLU A 227 -16.10 -12.15 -33.29
CA GLU A 227 -16.54 -13.56 -33.14
C GLU A 227 -16.30 -14.11 -31.72
N GLY A 228 -15.92 -13.23 -30.79
CA GLY A 228 -15.64 -13.56 -29.40
C GLY A 228 -16.88 -13.82 -28.55
N ALA A 229 -16.78 -13.59 -27.26
CA ALA A 229 -17.89 -13.65 -26.30
C ALA A 229 -18.93 -12.55 -26.60
N ASP A 230 -20.19 -12.85 -26.37
CA ASP A 230 -21.28 -11.86 -26.49
C ASP A 230 -21.29 -10.86 -25.32
N ALA A 231 -20.85 -11.34 -24.14
CA ALA A 231 -20.57 -10.47 -22.99
C ALA A 231 -19.29 -10.88 -22.27
N ILE A 232 -18.58 -9.92 -21.72
CA ILE A 232 -17.40 -10.12 -20.89
C ILE A 232 -17.55 -9.25 -19.63
N LEU A 233 -17.52 -9.91 -18.47
CA LEU A 233 -17.55 -9.25 -17.17
C LEU A 233 -16.25 -9.55 -16.42
N PHE A 234 -15.51 -8.52 -16.07
CA PHE A 234 -14.39 -8.62 -15.15
C PHE A 234 -14.92 -8.57 -13.72
N MET A 235 -14.68 -9.66 -13.00
CA MET A 235 -14.93 -9.82 -11.57
C MET A 235 -13.56 -9.84 -10.89
N PRO A 236 -13.06 -8.72 -10.36
CA PRO A 236 -11.82 -8.73 -9.58
C PRO A 236 -11.95 -9.67 -8.38
N ALA A 237 -10.90 -9.79 -7.57
CA ALA A 237 -10.98 -10.55 -6.32
C ALA A 237 -11.94 -9.87 -5.34
N CYS A 238 -13.20 -10.30 -5.32
CA CYS A 238 -14.35 -9.61 -4.71
C CYS A 238 -14.73 -10.08 -3.29
N GLY A 239 -13.82 -10.78 -2.59
CA GLY A 239 -14.06 -11.21 -1.21
C GLY A 239 -15.03 -12.42 -1.09
N ALA A 240 -15.42 -12.73 0.15
CA ALA A 240 -16.17 -13.93 0.48
C ALA A 240 -17.55 -14.04 -0.19
N GLU A 241 -18.19 -12.93 -0.50
CA GLU A 241 -19.53 -12.85 -1.11
C GLU A 241 -19.50 -12.74 -2.65
N ALA A 242 -18.36 -12.95 -3.28
CA ALA A 242 -18.14 -12.75 -4.73
C ALA A 242 -19.18 -13.46 -5.60
N GLY A 243 -19.52 -14.71 -5.31
CA GLY A 243 -20.51 -15.47 -6.09
C GLY A 243 -21.94 -14.91 -5.98
N ASN A 244 -22.36 -14.48 -4.78
CA ASN A 244 -23.67 -13.84 -4.58
C ASN A 244 -23.72 -12.46 -5.27
N ALA A 245 -22.65 -11.68 -5.17
CA ALA A 245 -22.53 -10.37 -5.82
C ALA A 245 -22.58 -10.50 -7.35
N LEU A 246 -21.85 -11.47 -7.90
CA LEU A 246 -21.90 -11.77 -9.33
C LEU A 246 -23.33 -12.13 -9.78
N ALA A 247 -24.04 -12.95 -9.01
CA ALA A 247 -25.42 -13.33 -9.33
C ALA A 247 -26.36 -12.11 -9.30
N ASP A 248 -26.16 -11.14 -8.38
CA ASP A 248 -26.90 -9.88 -8.35
C ASP A 248 -26.65 -9.04 -9.61
N VAL A 249 -25.40 -9.02 -10.11
CA VAL A 249 -25.06 -8.35 -11.37
C VAL A 249 -25.66 -9.11 -12.56
N LEU A 250 -25.45 -10.43 -12.65
CA LEU A 250 -25.95 -11.24 -13.77
C LEU A 250 -27.48 -11.19 -13.92
N THR A 251 -28.23 -10.99 -12.84
CA THR A 251 -29.69 -10.89 -12.86
C THR A 251 -30.20 -9.46 -13.10
N GLY A 252 -29.32 -8.45 -13.10
CA GLY A 252 -29.70 -7.06 -13.18
C GLY A 252 -30.31 -6.51 -11.89
N LYS A 253 -30.23 -7.23 -10.78
CA LYS A 253 -30.59 -6.69 -9.46
C LYS A 253 -29.69 -5.50 -9.09
N MET A 254 -28.43 -5.55 -9.53
CA MET A 254 -27.49 -4.43 -9.55
C MET A 254 -26.94 -4.25 -10.97
N ALA A 255 -27.04 -3.04 -11.52
CA ALA A 255 -26.35 -2.72 -12.76
C ALA A 255 -24.86 -2.55 -12.52
N PRO A 256 -23.98 -3.12 -13.36
CA PRO A 256 -22.55 -2.91 -13.23
C PRO A 256 -22.21 -1.42 -13.34
N SER A 257 -21.33 -0.96 -12.47
CA SER A 257 -20.89 0.44 -12.40
C SER A 257 -19.39 0.58 -12.17
N GLY A 258 -18.67 -0.54 -12.11
CA GLY A 258 -17.22 -0.56 -11.98
C GLY A 258 -16.52 -0.06 -13.24
N LYS A 259 -15.33 0.52 -13.06
CA LYS A 259 -14.43 1.00 -14.10
C LYS A 259 -13.05 0.40 -13.93
N LEU A 260 -12.33 0.16 -15.02
CA LEU A 260 -10.96 -0.36 -14.97
C LEU A 260 -10.03 0.61 -14.24
N THR A 261 -9.15 0.04 -13.44
CA THR A 261 -8.09 0.76 -12.71
C THR A 261 -6.78 0.82 -13.48
N ASP A 262 -6.73 0.08 -14.59
CA ASP A 262 -5.53 -0.12 -15.40
C ASP A 262 -5.87 -0.06 -16.88
N THR A 263 -4.90 0.31 -17.69
CA THR A 263 -4.93 0.19 -19.15
C THR A 263 -4.67 -1.26 -19.54
N TRP A 264 -5.60 -1.87 -20.25
CA TRP A 264 -5.43 -3.25 -20.72
C TRP A 264 -4.88 -3.28 -22.14
N ALA A 265 -3.65 -3.70 -22.28
CA ALA A 265 -3.00 -3.84 -23.59
C ALA A 265 -3.59 -5.00 -24.41
N ALA A 266 -3.41 -4.96 -25.71
CA ALA A 266 -3.72 -6.07 -26.58
C ALA A 266 -2.71 -7.23 -26.44
N ARG A 267 -1.47 -6.92 -26.08
CA ARG A 267 -0.37 -7.86 -25.87
C ARG A 267 0.53 -7.35 -24.74
N TYR A 268 1.18 -8.25 -24.03
CA TYR A 268 2.12 -7.88 -22.98
C TYR A 268 3.25 -6.94 -23.46
N SER A 269 3.79 -7.21 -24.65
CA SER A 269 4.86 -6.36 -25.24
C SER A 269 4.46 -4.90 -25.52
N ASP A 270 3.18 -4.56 -25.36
CA ASP A 270 2.70 -3.19 -25.55
C ASP A 270 2.83 -2.35 -24.26
N TYR A 271 3.16 -2.95 -23.13
CA TYR A 271 3.43 -2.24 -21.87
C TYR A 271 4.85 -1.66 -21.80
N PRO A 272 5.03 -0.49 -21.21
CA PRO A 272 6.32 0.21 -21.21
C PRO A 272 7.44 -0.57 -20.52
N ALA A 273 7.15 -1.25 -19.41
CA ALA A 273 8.12 -2.00 -18.61
C ALA A 273 8.32 -3.45 -19.10
N SER A 274 7.56 -3.93 -20.08
CA SER A 274 7.51 -5.35 -20.48
C SER A 274 8.87 -6.00 -20.82
N ALA A 275 9.85 -5.20 -21.25
CA ALA A 275 11.17 -5.70 -21.60
C ALA A 275 12.17 -5.72 -20.44
N THR A 276 11.89 -4.98 -19.36
CA THR A 276 12.82 -4.79 -18.24
C THR A 276 12.23 -5.26 -16.90
N PHE A 277 10.91 -5.44 -16.82
CA PHE A 277 10.25 -5.80 -15.57
C PHE A 277 10.83 -7.07 -14.94
N ALA A 278 11.19 -6.96 -13.67
CA ALA A 278 11.74 -8.04 -12.85
C ALA A 278 13.08 -8.59 -13.39
N ASP A 279 13.09 -9.76 -14.03
CA ASP A 279 14.28 -10.41 -14.60
C ASP A 279 14.26 -10.51 -16.13
N HIS A 280 13.36 -9.77 -16.78
CA HIS A 280 13.17 -9.86 -18.23
C HIS A 280 14.39 -9.37 -19.03
N ASP A 281 15.18 -8.44 -18.51
CA ASP A 281 16.44 -7.99 -19.09
C ASP A 281 17.66 -8.82 -18.64
N GLY A 282 17.47 -9.73 -17.69
CA GLY A 282 18.49 -10.60 -17.11
C GLY A 282 19.21 -10.02 -15.91
N ASP A 283 18.81 -8.86 -15.37
CA ASP A 283 19.33 -8.26 -14.14
C ASP A 283 18.27 -8.20 -13.06
N VAL A 284 18.18 -9.23 -12.25
CA VAL A 284 17.22 -9.34 -11.12
C VAL A 284 17.52 -8.40 -9.95
N ASN A 285 18.65 -7.71 -9.94
CA ASN A 285 19.06 -6.89 -8.79
C ASN A 285 18.89 -5.38 -9.03
N ASN A 286 18.67 -4.97 -10.25
CA ASN A 286 18.50 -3.57 -10.62
C ASN A 286 17.34 -3.43 -11.58
N GLU A 287 16.29 -2.78 -11.12
CA GLU A 287 15.10 -2.49 -11.92
C GLU A 287 15.16 -1.05 -12.43
N GLU A 288 15.23 -0.87 -13.75
CA GLU A 288 15.25 0.46 -14.35
C GLU A 288 13.83 0.97 -14.62
N TYR A 289 13.45 2.10 -14.03
CA TYR A 289 12.18 2.78 -14.28
C TYR A 289 12.29 3.70 -15.50
N GLY A 290 12.75 3.12 -16.62
CA GLY A 290 13.08 3.85 -17.84
C GLY A 290 11.87 4.47 -18.56
N GLU A 291 10.66 4.04 -18.24
CA GLU A 291 9.42 4.66 -18.71
C GLU A 291 9.17 6.04 -18.09
N GLY A 292 9.82 6.34 -16.95
CA GLY A 292 9.66 7.61 -16.25
C GLY A 292 8.21 7.86 -15.83
N ILE A 293 7.70 9.06 -16.09
CA ILE A 293 6.31 9.42 -15.77
C ILE A 293 5.26 8.73 -16.67
N TYR A 294 5.69 7.96 -17.65
CA TYR A 294 4.81 7.33 -18.65
C TYR A 294 4.37 5.93 -18.23
N VAL A 295 3.68 5.83 -17.10
CA VAL A 295 3.05 4.59 -16.62
C VAL A 295 1.59 4.51 -17.11
N GLY A 296 1.14 3.31 -17.49
CA GLY A 296 -0.25 3.06 -17.88
C GLY A 296 -0.72 3.92 -19.05
N TYR A 297 -1.93 4.47 -18.97
CA TYR A 297 -2.54 5.26 -20.07
C TYR A 297 -1.67 6.42 -20.53
N ARG A 298 -0.81 6.99 -19.66
CA ARG A 298 0.12 8.07 -20.04
C ARG A 298 1.08 7.62 -21.15
N TYR A 299 1.55 6.39 -21.07
CA TYR A 299 2.41 5.78 -22.10
C TYR A 299 1.62 5.47 -23.37
N PHE A 300 0.46 4.84 -23.25
CA PHE A 300 -0.38 4.46 -24.38
C PHE A 300 -0.80 5.68 -25.21
N ASP A 301 -1.19 6.76 -24.58
CA ASP A 301 -1.49 8.03 -25.22
C ASP A 301 -0.24 8.61 -25.93
N ARG A 302 0.89 8.69 -25.21
CA ARG A 302 2.15 9.29 -25.72
C ARG A 302 2.72 8.54 -26.91
N LYS A 303 2.56 7.23 -26.94
CA LYS A 303 3.06 6.36 -28.01
C LYS A 303 2.00 6.02 -29.07
N GLU A 304 0.80 6.55 -28.93
CA GLU A 304 -0.34 6.26 -29.79
C GLU A 304 -0.63 4.75 -29.91
N VAL A 305 -0.40 3.99 -28.83
CA VAL A 305 -0.72 2.56 -28.76
C VAL A 305 -2.18 2.40 -28.38
N LYS A 306 -2.96 1.76 -29.25
CA LYS A 306 -4.36 1.51 -28.93
C LYS A 306 -4.52 0.39 -27.92
N PRO A 307 -5.05 0.63 -26.71
CA PRO A 307 -5.31 -0.45 -25.74
C PRO A 307 -6.47 -1.34 -26.17
N ALA A 308 -6.55 -2.54 -25.63
CA ALA A 308 -7.74 -3.39 -25.73
C ALA A 308 -8.91 -2.78 -24.96
N TYR A 309 -8.64 -2.26 -23.76
CA TYR A 309 -9.56 -1.46 -22.96
C TYR A 309 -8.80 -0.29 -22.31
N ALA A 310 -9.39 0.89 -22.39
CA ALA A 310 -8.78 2.10 -21.85
C ALA A 310 -8.87 2.15 -20.31
N PHE A 311 -7.98 2.91 -19.66
CA PHE A 311 -8.07 3.26 -18.25
C PHE A 311 -9.42 3.94 -17.96
N GLY A 312 -10.09 3.54 -16.88
CA GLY A 312 -11.40 4.05 -16.49
C GLY A 312 -12.57 3.53 -17.31
N TYR A 313 -12.34 2.58 -18.25
CA TYR A 313 -13.40 2.00 -19.06
C TYR A 313 -14.29 1.05 -18.26
N GLY A 314 -15.59 1.07 -18.55
CA GLY A 314 -16.59 0.14 -18.02
C GLY A 314 -17.98 0.52 -18.50
N LEU A 315 -18.78 -0.49 -18.91
CA LEU A 315 -20.15 -0.35 -19.36
C LEU A 315 -21.13 -0.55 -18.20
N SER A 316 -22.37 -0.15 -18.44
CA SER A 316 -23.51 -0.45 -17.56
C SER A 316 -24.65 -1.13 -18.36
N TYR A 317 -25.75 -1.48 -17.69
CA TYR A 317 -26.99 -1.91 -18.34
C TYR A 317 -27.85 -0.75 -18.82
N THR A 318 -27.45 0.45 -18.49
CA THR A 318 -28.08 1.71 -18.94
C THR A 318 -27.03 2.63 -19.57
N GLU A 319 -27.49 3.72 -20.17
CA GLU A 319 -26.64 4.73 -20.79
C GLU A 319 -26.71 6.03 -20.00
N PHE A 320 -25.60 6.79 -20.01
CA PHE A 320 -25.53 8.08 -19.34
C PHE A 320 -25.09 9.16 -20.32
N GLU A 321 -25.67 10.35 -20.15
CA GLU A 321 -25.34 11.55 -20.91
C GLU A 321 -24.77 12.62 -19.98
N LEU A 322 -23.63 13.21 -20.38
CA LEU A 322 -23.06 14.37 -19.72
C LEU A 322 -23.51 15.64 -20.44
N ARG A 323 -23.99 16.62 -19.67
CA ARG A 323 -24.49 17.90 -20.18
C ARG A 323 -24.07 19.06 -19.29
N ASP A 324 -24.16 20.27 -19.85
CA ASP A 324 -23.91 21.54 -19.14
C ASP A 324 -22.55 21.54 -18.40
N GLU A 325 -21.51 21.02 -19.08
CA GLU A 325 -20.18 20.96 -18.57
C GLU A 325 -19.58 22.37 -18.47
N THR A 326 -18.97 22.66 -17.35
CA THR A 326 -18.26 23.92 -17.08
C THR A 326 -16.98 23.66 -16.30
N ALA A 327 -16.02 24.57 -16.41
CA ALA A 327 -14.83 24.61 -15.58
C ALA A 327 -14.54 26.05 -15.16
N GLU A 328 -14.16 26.23 -13.90
CA GLU A 328 -13.81 27.52 -13.32
C GLU A 328 -12.70 27.38 -12.28
N ILE A 329 -12.01 28.46 -11.99
CA ILE A 329 -11.02 28.51 -10.92
C ILE A 329 -11.61 29.32 -9.78
N GLU A 330 -11.71 28.69 -8.61
CA GLU A 330 -12.16 29.31 -7.37
C GLU A 330 -10.95 29.82 -6.58
N GLU A 331 -11.04 31.06 -6.13
CA GLU A 331 -10.04 31.73 -5.28
C GLU A 331 -8.58 31.63 -5.78
N ASP A 332 -8.39 31.51 -7.12
CA ASP A 332 -7.08 31.31 -7.78
C ASP A 332 -6.29 30.07 -7.32
N THR A 333 -6.94 29.12 -6.62
CA THR A 333 -6.26 27.97 -6.01
C THR A 333 -6.87 26.62 -6.36
N VAL A 334 -8.16 26.58 -6.71
CA VAL A 334 -8.89 25.33 -6.98
C VAL A 334 -9.52 25.38 -8.36
N LEU A 335 -9.25 24.38 -9.18
CA LEU A 335 -10.00 24.08 -10.39
C LEU A 335 -11.25 23.31 -9.99
N GLN A 336 -12.42 23.80 -10.37
CA GLN A 336 -13.70 23.10 -10.26
C GLN A 336 -14.27 22.83 -11.65
N ALA A 337 -14.45 21.54 -11.97
CA ALA A 337 -15.23 21.12 -13.13
C ALA A 337 -16.61 20.63 -12.67
N SER A 338 -17.66 20.94 -13.41
CA SER A 338 -19.00 20.47 -13.10
C SER A 338 -19.75 20.02 -14.35
N ALA A 339 -20.67 19.07 -14.17
CA ALA A 339 -21.55 18.58 -15.23
C ALA A 339 -22.89 18.11 -14.65
N ILE A 340 -23.89 17.97 -15.48
CA ILE A 340 -25.09 17.20 -15.19
C ILE A 340 -24.94 15.82 -15.82
N VAL A 341 -25.05 14.78 -14.99
CA VAL A 341 -25.11 13.39 -15.41
C VAL A 341 -26.54 12.94 -15.42
N ARG A 342 -27.04 12.48 -16.58
CA ARG A 342 -28.39 11.96 -16.75
C ARG A 342 -28.35 10.49 -17.13
N ASN A 343 -29.16 9.66 -16.46
CA ASN A 343 -29.47 8.34 -16.96
C ASN A 343 -30.41 8.48 -18.17
N SER A 344 -29.88 8.28 -19.38
CA SER A 344 -30.60 8.41 -20.66
C SER A 344 -31.25 7.10 -21.12
N GLY A 345 -31.02 5.99 -20.43
CA GLY A 345 -31.65 4.70 -20.72
C GLY A 345 -33.11 4.63 -20.24
N ASP A 346 -33.82 3.59 -20.68
CA ASP A 346 -35.24 3.44 -20.46
C ASP A 346 -35.64 2.46 -19.36
N THR A 347 -34.72 1.58 -18.94
CA THR A 347 -35.07 0.38 -18.16
C THR A 347 -34.34 0.26 -16.81
N TRP A 348 -33.03 0.54 -16.78
CA TRP A 348 -32.18 0.22 -15.64
C TRP A 348 -31.78 1.46 -14.88
N ALA A 349 -31.88 1.41 -13.57
CA ALA A 349 -31.17 2.35 -12.70
C ALA A 349 -29.68 1.97 -12.66
N GLY A 350 -28.80 2.97 -12.57
CA GLY A 350 -27.37 2.75 -12.54
C GLY A 350 -26.61 3.94 -11.99
N ARG A 351 -25.30 3.80 -11.92
CA ARG A 351 -24.34 4.81 -11.47
C ARG A 351 -23.29 5.04 -12.56
N GLU A 352 -22.81 6.27 -12.70
CA GLU A 352 -21.74 6.63 -13.62
C GLU A 352 -20.58 7.28 -12.86
N THR A 353 -19.35 7.06 -13.37
CA THR A 353 -18.17 7.74 -12.89
C THR A 353 -17.69 8.73 -13.92
N VAL A 354 -17.66 10.01 -13.56
CA VAL A 354 -17.10 11.08 -14.38
C VAL A 354 -15.68 11.37 -13.94
N GLN A 355 -14.77 11.46 -14.90
CA GLN A 355 -13.32 11.56 -14.71
C GLN A 355 -12.86 12.90 -15.30
N LEU A 356 -12.09 13.65 -14.50
CA LEU A 356 -11.50 14.94 -14.89
C LEU A 356 -10.03 14.71 -15.27
N TYR A 357 -9.72 15.03 -16.53
CA TYR A 357 -8.35 15.00 -17.04
C TYR A 357 -7.89 16.39 -17.41
N ILE A 358 -6.58 16.60 -17.30
CA ILE A 358 -5.91 17.84 -17.72
C ILE A 358 -4.84 17.50 -18.74
N SER A 359 -4.87 18.23 -19.87
CA SER A 359 -3.78 18.29 -20.82
C SER A 359 -3.02 19.59 -20.61
N ALA A 360 -1.79 19.49 -20.12
CA ALA A 360 -0.95 20.65 -19.84
C ALA A 360 -0.25 21.16 -21.10
N PRO A 361 0.15 22.43 -21.16
CA PRO A 361 0.81 23.00 -22.34
C PRO A 361 2.17 22.36 -22.63
N ASP A 362 2.52 22.26 -23.90
CA ASP A 362 3.89 21.95 -24.32
C ASP A 362 4.82 23.08 -23.85
N GLY A 363 5.68 22.77 -22.90
CA GLY A 363 6.59 23.72 -22.29
C GLY A 363 8.03 23.25 -22.35
N ARG A 364 8.84 23.68 -21.38
CA ARG A 364 10.23 23.24 -21.23
C ARG A 364 10.29 21.77 -20.80
N MET A 365 9.33 21.34 -19.97
CA MET A 365 9.26 19.97 -19.45
C MET A 365 8.36 19.12 -20.35
N ASP A 366 8.79 17.90 -20.65
CA ASP A 366 7.95 16.90 -21.32
C ASP A 366 6.80 16.49 -20.39
N LYS A 367 5.59 16.31 -20.93
CA LYS A 367 4.37 16.03 -20.14
C LYS A 367 3.52 14.95 -20.80
N PRO A 368 2.74 14.19 -20.05
CA PRO A 368 1.71 13.33 -20.61
C PRO A 368 0.68 14.11 -21.43
N ILE A 369 0.11 13.46 -22.43
CA ILE A 369 -0.96 14.04 -23.27
C ILE A 369 -2.13 14.50 -22.40
N LYS A 370 -2.46 13.72 -21.38
CA LYS A 370 -3.43 14.07 -20.33
C LYS A 370 -3.15 13.30 -19.05
N GLU A 371 -3.64 13.82 -17.94
CA GLU A 371 -3.54 13.19 -16.63
C GLU A 371 -4.85 13.32 -15.86
N LEU A 372 -5.23 12.25 -15.16
CA LEU A 372 -6.35 12.28 -14.22
C LEU A 372 -6.01 13.27 -13.07
N LYS A 373 -6.96 14.14 -12.73
CA LYS A 373 -6.82 15.08 -11.61
C LYS A 373 -7.97 14.99 -10.60
N GLY A 374 -9.02 14.24 -10.95
CA GLY A 374 -10.14 13.97 -10.05
C GLY A 374 -11.23 13.15 -10.71
N PHE A 375 -12.18 12.73 -9.93
CA PHE A 375 -13.35 11.99 -10.41
C PHE A 375 -14.53 12.11 -9.43
N HIS A 376 -15.72 11.79 -9.93
CA HIS A 376 -16.94 11.72 -9.12
C HIS A 376 -17.82 10.56 -9.59
N LYS A 377 -18.28 9.73 -8.64
CA LYS A 377 -19.27 8.69 -8.90
C LYS A 377 -20.65 9.14 -8.43
N THR A 378 -21.63 9.11 -9.33
CA THR A 378 -23.01 9.52 -9.02
C THR A 378 -23.68 8.61 -7.99
N GLY A 379 -24.76 9.07 -7.38
CA GLY A 379 -25.74 8.22 -6.78
C GLY A 379 -26.41 7.27 -7.80
N ILE A 380 -27.34 6.43 -7.32
CA ILE A 380 -28.11 5.57 -8.22
C ILE A 380 -29.16 6.44 -8.93
N LEU A 381 -29.04 6.58 -10.24
CA LEU A 381 -29.96 7.33 -11.09
C LEU A 381 -30.94 6.38 -11.78
N LYS A 382 -32.25 6.59 -11.61
CA LYS A 382 -33.27 5.89 -12.37
C LYS A 382 -33.36 6.44 -13.79
N PRO A 383 -34.02 5.72 -14.73
CA PRO A 383 -34.26 6.24 -16.06
C PRO A 383 -34.80 7.66 -16.03
N GLY A 384 -34.13 8.58 -16.73
CA GLY A 384 -34.46 10.00 -16.81
C GLY A 384 -34.05 10.87 -15.62
N GLU A 385 -33.58 10.30 -14.49
CA GLU A 385 -33.05 11.08 -13.36
C GLU A 385 -31.68 11.68 -13.68
N GLU A 386 -31.39 12.81 -13.02
CA GLU A 386 -30.22 13.64 -13.25
C GLU A 386 -29.54 13.98 -11.92
N GLU A 387 -28.22 14.11 -11.94
CA GLU A 387 -27.40 14.60 -10.83
C GLU A 387 -26.43 15.66 -11.34
N ARG A 388 -26.34 16.81 -10.66
CA ARG A 388 -25.25 17.77 -10.89
C ARG A 388 -24.06 17.37 -10.03
N ILE A 389 -22.93 17.14 -10.69
CA ILE A 389 -21.68 16.76 -10.05
C ILE A 389 -20.68 17.90 -10.07
N HIS A 390 -19.75 17.86 -9.10
CA HIS A 390 -18.61 18.76 -9.02
C HIS A 390 -17.35 17.92 -8.77
N ILE A 391 -16.29 18.22 -9.53
CA ILE A 391 -14.97 17.59 -9.37
C ILE A 391 -13.97 18.71 -9.15
N THR A 392 -13.24 18.68 -8.05
CA THR A 392 -12.25 19.70 -7.71
C THR A 392 -10.83 19.12 -7.74
N ALA A 393 -9.89 19.95 -8.19
CA ALA A 393 -8.46 19.65 -8.12
C ALA A 393 -7.70 20.93 -7.71
N PRO A 394 -6.68 20.85 -6.83
CA PRO A 394 -5.86 22.02 -6.54
C PRO A 394 -5.08 22.44 -7.80
N ILE A 395 -4.96 23.75 -8.04
CA ILE A 395 -4.17 24.26 -9.18
C ILE A 395 -2.71 23.80 -9.07
N ALA A 396 -2.15 23.71 -7.87
CA ALA A 396 -0.83 23.16 -7.65
C ALA A 396 -0.64 21.73 -8.19
N ALA A 397 -1.70 20.91 -8.22
CA ALA A 397 -1.65 19.55 -8.78
C ALA A 397 -1.47 19.50 -10.31
N LEU A 398 -1.58 20.63 -10.99
CA LEU A 398 -1.33 20.76 -12.43
C LEU A 398 0.16 21.00 -12.73
N SER A 399 0.97 21.22 -11.70
CA SER A 399 2.41 21.45 -11.82
C SER A 399 3.19 20.16 -12.05
N SER A 400 4.37 20.29 -12.64
CA SER A 400 5.35 19.22 -12.82
C SER A 400 6.60 19.49 -12.00
N TRP A 401 7.31 18.44 -11.59
CA TRP A 401 8.53 18.55 -10.82
C TRP A 401 9.70 18.92 -11.72
N ASP A 402 10.32 20.03 -11.39
CA ASP A 402 11.55 20.52 -12.04
C ASP A 402 12.78 20.03 -11.27
N GLU A 403 13.47 19.05 -11.83
CA GLU A 403 14.64 18.42 -11.19
C GLU A 403 15.82 19.37 -11.09
N ASP A 404 16.00 20.26 -12.07
CA ASP A 404 17.11 21.23 -12.06
C ASP A 404 17.00 22.22 -10.89
N HIS A 405 15.75 22.55 -10.51
CA HIS A 405 15.47 23.54 -9.46
C HIS A 405 14.83 22.93 -8.20
N GLN A 406 14.63 21.61 -8.16
CA GLN A 406 14.08 20.86 -7.02
C GLN A 406 12.76 21.46 -6.48
N ARG A 407 11.80 21.74 -7.38
CA ARG A 407 10.52 22.37 -7.05
C ARG A 407 9.43 22.06 -8.06
N PHE A 408 8.17 22.22 -7.67
CA PHE A 408 7.04 22.12 -8.59
C PHE A 408 6.86 23.42 -9.38
N VAL A 409 6.63 23.30 -10.68
CA VAL A 409 6.44 24.42 -11.60
C VAL A 409 5.17 24.20 -12.44
N LEU A 410 4.27 25.17 -12.37
CA LEU A 410 3.17 25.32 -13.31
C LEU A 410 3.66 26.22 -14.46
N GLU A 411 3.89 25.66 -15.62
CA GLU A 411 4.36 26.44 -16.79
C GLU A 411 3.26 27.34 -17.33
N GLU A 412 3.62 28.46 -17.92
CA GLU A 412 2.67 29.37 -18.58
C GLU A 412 2.11 28.71 -19.84
N GLY A 413 0.80 28.82 -20.05
CA GLY A 413 0.15 28.30 -21.25
C GLY A 413 -1.28 27.84 -21.04
N ASP A 414 -1.77 27.15 -22.05
CA ASP A 414 -3.14 26.68 -22.14
C ASP A 414 -3.27 25.28 -21.55
N TYR A 415 -4.12 25.15 -20.53
CA TYR A 415 -4.46 23.90 -19.89
C TYR A 415 -5.85 23.49 -20.35
N HIS A 416 -5.91 22.41 -21.12
CA HIS A 416 -7.17 21.88 -21.61
C HIS A 416 -7.83 20.99 -20.55
N ILE A 417 -9.06 21.30 -20.22
CA ILE A 417 -9.85 20.59 -19.21
C ILE A 417 -10.75 19.61 -19.94
N LEU A 418 -10.61 18.32 -19.62
CA LEU A 418 -11.36 17.26 -20.27
C LEU A 418 -12.23 16.51 -19.25
N LEU A 419 -13.47 16.22 -19.63
CA LEU A 419 -14.38 15.34 -18.88
C LEU A 419 -14.76 14.12 -19.73
N GLY A 420 -14.89 12.98 -19.09
CA GLY A 420 -15.37 11.75 -19.72
C GLY A 420 -15.64 10.67 -18.68
N ASN A 421 -16.02 9.47 -19.14
CA ASN A 421 -16.24 8.30 -18.30
C ASN A 421 -15.19 7.20 -18.52
N SER A 422 -14.14 7.53 -19.29
CA SER A 422 -12.90 6.77 -19.47
C SER A 422 -11.84 7.68 -20.07
N SER A 423 -10.56 7.27 -20.04
CA SER A 423 -9.47 8.08 -20.58
C SER A 423 -9.60 8.33 -22.09
N ASP A 424 -10.09 7.37 -22.86
CA ASP A 424 -10.31 7.49 -24.31
C ASP A 424 -11.59 8.21 -24.69
N ALA A 425 -12.58 8.31 -23.78
CA ALA A 425 -13.82 9.03 -23.99
C ALA A 425 -13.78 10.48 -23.45
N ALA A 426 -12.70 10.89 -22.79
CA ALA A 426 -12.55 12.23 -22.26
C ALA A 426 -12.46 13.26 -23.38
N ARG A 427 -13.30 14.31 -23.31
CA ARG A 427 -13.36 15.39 -24.29
C ARG A 427 -13.16 16.74 -23.63
N GLU A 428 -12.57 17.66 -24.37
CA GLU A 428 -12.34 19.02 -23.89
C GLU A 428 -13.66 19.74 -23.64
N ILE A 429 -13.77 20.37 -22.47
CA ILE A 429 -14.92 21.20 -22.07
C ILE A 429 -14.55 22.64 -21.85
N ALA A 430 -13.29 22.95 -21.56
CA ALA A 430 -12.77 24.30 -21.35
C ALA A 430 -11.25 24.32 -21.57
N CYS A 431 -10.74 25.52 -21.81
CA CYS A 431 -9.32 25.82 -21.86
C CYS A 431 -9.03 26.97 -20.92
N LEU A 432 -8.09 26.77 -20.00
CA LEU A 432 -7.67 27.76 -19.02
C LEU A 432 -6.24 28.21 -19.32
N HIS A 433 -6.05 29.51 -19.53
CA HIS A 433 -4.73 30.09 -19.69
C HIS A 433 -4.17 30.45 -18.30
N LEU A 434 -3.10 29.76 -17.87
CA LEU A 434 -2.47 29.99 -16.60
C LEU A 434 -1.11 30.68 -16.79
N LYS A 435 -0.75 31.52 -15.81
CA LYS A 435 0.56 32.14 -15.73
C LYS A 435 1.52 31.21 -14.98
N ASN A 436 2.80 31.33 -15.31
CA ASN A 436 3.84 30.58 -14.63
C ASN A 436 3.80 30.87 -13.11
N ARG A 437 3.79 29.81 -12.34
CA ARG A 437 3.86 29.84 -10.89
C ARG A 437 4.75 28.70 -10.39
N VAL A 438 5.45 28.98 -9.30
CA VAL A 438 6.34 28.03 -8.63
C VAL A 438 5.81 27.78 -7.23
N TRP A 439 5.77 26.53 -6.82
CA TRP A 439 5.41 26.09 -5.47
C TRP A 439 6.59 25.37 -4.82
N SER A 440 6.69 25.50 -3.49
CA SER A 440 7.46 24.56 -2.72
C SER A 440 6.71 23.24 -2.60
N PRO A 441 7.40 22.12 -2.32
CA PRO A 441 6.73 20.83 -2.05
C PRO A 441 5.71 20.92 -0.92
N GLU A 442 5.94 21.77 0.09
CA GLU A 442 5.04 21.99 1.21
C GLU A 442 3.74 22.72 0.79
N GLU A 443 3.85 23.74 -0.06
CA GLU A 443 2.68 24.46 -0.58
C GLU A 443 1.80 23.53 -1.44
N GLU A 444 2.41 22.67 -2.24
CA GLU A 444 1.71 21.69 -3.08
C GLU A 444 0.98 20.65 -2.21
N ALA A 445 1.64 20.10 -1.20
CA ALA A 445 1.02 19.16 -0.26
C ALA A 445 -0.16 19.80 0.50
N GLN A 446 -0.02 21.06 0.94
CA GLN A 446 -1.09 21.79 1.61
C GLN A 446 -2.30 22.04 0.69
N ALA A 447 -2.08 22.31 -0.59
CA ALA A 447 -3.16 22.49 -1.58
C ALA A 447 -3.99 21.20 -1.73
N TRP A 448 -3.34 20.03 -1.78
CA TRP A 448 -4.04 18.75 -1.77
C TRP A 448 -4.86 18.52 -0.48
N ALA A 449 -4.29 18.85 0.68
CA ALA A 449 -4.99 18.71 1.97
C ALA A 449 -6.26 19.56 2.02
N GLN A 450 -6.22 20.78 1.50
CA GLN A 450 -7.38 21.67 1.47
C GLN A 450 -8.48 21.15 0.54
N THR A 451 -8.14 20.78 -0.69
CA THR A 451 -9.11 20.33 -1.71
C THR A 451 -9.82 19.04 -1.31
N THR A 452 -9.10 18.07 -0.76
CA THR A 452 -9.70 16.80 -0.35
C THR A 452 -10.55 16.89 0.93
N SER A 453 -10.32 17.91 1.77
CA SER A 453 -11.12 18.15 2.98
C SER A 453 -12.50 18.70 2.68
N GLU A 454 -12.68 19.41 1.57
CA GLU A 454 -13.95 20.03 1.19
C GLU A 454 -14.92 19.05 0.51
N ASN A 455 -14.41 18.05 -0.18
CA ASN A 455 -15.19 17.04 -0.89
C ASN A 455 -15.82 15.95 -0.01
N GLY A 456 -15.50 15.87 1.30
CA GLY A 456 -16.04 14.88 2.22
C GLY A 456 -16.74 15.48 3.44
N LYS A 457 -17.89 14.91 3.85
CA LYS A 457 -18.59 15.29 5.08
C LYS A 457 -17.71 15.16 6.35
N ALA A 458 -16.60 14.45 6.27
CA ALA A 458 -15.58 14.33 7.33
C ALA A 458 -14.67 15.56 7.46
N GLY A 459 -14.50 16.38 6.41
CA GLY A 459 -13.62 17.55 6.42
C GLY A 459 -14.00 18.63 7.45
N ARG A 460 -15.28 18.72 7.82
CA ARG A 460 -15.75 19.72 8.81
C ARG A 460 -15.22 19.51 10.22
N LYS A 461 -14.81 18.30 10.61
CA LYS A 461 -14.20 18.04 11.93
C LYS A 461 -12.70 18.38 11.99
N PHE A 462 -11.98 18.31 10.86
CA PHE A 462 -10.55 18.60 10.81
C PHE A 462 -10.22 20.10 10.91
N SER A 463 -11.07 20.97 10.35
CA SER A 463 -10.86 22.42 10.44
C SER A 463 -10.89 22.95 11.90
N ALA A 464 -11.52 22.22 12.81
CA ALA A 464 -11.55 22.58 14.23
C ALA A 464 -10.22 22.26 14.94
N VAL A 465 -9.52 21.20 14.53
CA VAL A 465 -8.21 20.83 15.11
C VAL A 465 -7.10 21.74 14.60
N GLN A 466 -7.15 22.15 13.34
CA GLN A 466 -6.19 23.14 12.82
C GLN A 466 -6.38 24.54 13.43
N LYS A 467 -7.63 24.96 13.69
CA LYS A 467 -7.88 26.22 14.41
C LYS A 467 -7.39 26.19 15.86
N ALA A 468 -7.50 25.07 16.55
CA ALA A 468 -6.98 24.95 17.92
C ALA A 468 -5.44 25.03 17.97
N ARG A 469 -4.74 24.52 16.95
CA ARG A 469 -3.26 24.67 16.84
C ARG A 469 -2.80 26.08 16.44
N GLN A 470 -3.64 26.85 15.72
CA GLN A 470 -3.31 28.26 15.38
C GLN A 470 -3.59 29.25 16.52
N GLU A 471 -4.42 28.90 17.47
CA GLU A 471 -4.76 29.78 18.61
C GLU A 471 -3.77 29.69 19.78
N ASP A 472 -2.90 28.66 19.83
CA ASP A 472 -1.92 28.45 20.91
C ASP A 472 -0.48 28.89 20.55
N GLY A 473 -0.29 29.44 19.39
CA GLY A 473 1.01 29.97 18.90
C GLY A 473 0.98 31.50 18.81
N SER A 474 1.05 32.21 19.96
CA SER A 474 1.30 33.65 19.93
C SER A 474 2.76 33.96 19.59
N ASN A 475 3.05 34.16 18.30
CA ASN A 475 4.09 35.12 17.94
C ASN A 475 3.73 35.77 16.61
N LYS A 476 3.30 37.04 16.74
CA LYS A 476 3.12 37.93 15.63
C LYS A 476 4.49 38.44 15.21
N GLU A 477 5.03 37.94 14.11
CA GLU A 477 5.94 38.73 13.31
C GLU A 477 5.31 39.01 11.94
N LYS A 478 5.33 40.30 11.65
CA LYS A 478 4.69 40.94 10.52
C LYS A 478 5.34 40.46 9.21
N ALA A 479 4.56 39.78 8.37
CA ALA A 479 4.89 39.65 6.96
C ALA A 479 4.83 41.04 6.31
N ALA A 480 5.97 41.63 6.04
CA ALA A 480 6.09 42.78 5.17
C ALA A 480 6.02 42.30 3.73
N GLY A 481 5.01 42.77 3.03
CA GLY A 481 4.84 42.48 1.62
C GLY A 481 6.07 42.89 0.80
N ASN A 482 6.51 42.02 -0.07
CA ASN A 482 7.46 42.38 -1.09
C ASN A 482 6.80 42.29 -2.44
N LYS A 483 6.65 43.46 -3.07
CA LYS A 483 6.19 43.64 -4.42
C LYS A 483 7.27 43.24 -5.40
N ASP A 484 6.83 42.64 -6.48
CA ASP A 484 7.46 42.52 -7.80
C ASP A 484 8.83 43.17 -7.95
N LYS A 485 9.85 42.37 -8.21
CA LYS A 485 10.90 42.68 -9.18
C LYS A 485 11.45 41.40 -9.77
N GLY A 486 11.20 41.22 -11.08
CA GLY A 486 11.97 40.30 -11.86
C GLY A 486 13.46 40.64 -11.79
N SER A 487 14.23 39.68 -11.40
CA SER A 487 15.65 39.56 -11.71
C SER A 487 16.01 38.09 -11.67
N GLU A 488 16.68 37.65 -12.71
CA GLU A 488 17.42 36.41 -12.79
C GLU A 488 18.50 36.38 -11.70
N ASP A 489 18.13 35.97 -10.51
CA ASP A 489 19.11 35.48 -9.54
C ASP A 489 18.67 34.06 -9.20
N VAL A 490 19.37 33.10 -9.80
CA VAL A 490 19.37 31.70 -9.41
C VAL A 490 20.00 31.62 -8.02
N SER A 491 19.24 31.98 -7.01
CA SER A 491 19.55 31.52 -5.67
C SER A 491 19.28 30.05 -5.69
N VAL A 492 20.35 29.27 -5.70
CA VAL A 492 20.28 27.84 -5.34
C VAL A 492 19.47 27.78 -4.05
N TYR A 493 18.26 27.24 -4.11
CA TYR A 493 17.48 26.96 -2.93
C TYR A 493 18.21 25.82 -2.21
N VAL A 494 19.21 26.16 -1.44
CA VAL A 494 19.52 25.43 -0.24
C VAL A 494 18.23 25.55 0.54
N SER A 495 17.43 24.48 0.58
CA SER A 495 16.32 24.46 1.50
C SER A 495 16.92 24.94 2.80
N ASP A 496 16.47 26.10 3.27
CA ASP A 496 16.69 26.48 4.64
C ASP A 496 15.94 25.41 5.43
N THR A 497 16.57 24.26 5.53
CA THR A 497 16.27 23.25 6.51
C THR A 497 16.74 23.80 7.82
N THR A 498 16.24 24.98 8.18
CA THR A 498 16.03 25.30 9.56
C THR A 498 15.14 24.19 10.02
N GLN A 499 15.81 23.21 10.55
CA GLN A 499 15.26 22.07 11.22
C GLN A 499 14.05 22.52 12.00
N ARG A 500 12.88 22.09 11.58
CA ARG A 500 11.79 21.97 12.55
C ARG A 500 12.27 20.92 13.52
N GLU A 501 12.69 21.36 14.66
CA GLU A 501 13.14 20.57 15.77
C GLU A 501 12.03 19.57 16.09
N TYR A 502 12.24 18.31 15.77
CA TYR A 502 11.33 17.22 16.14
C TYR A 502 11.21 17.07 17.64
N LEU A 503 12.18 17.58 18.34
CA LEU A 503 12.24 17.66 19.77
C LEU A 503 12.38 19.12 20.13
N ASN A 504 11.85 19.53 21.26
CA ASN A 504 11.89 20.93 21.66
C ASN A 504 13.32 21.47 21.63
N GLU A 505 13.50 22.77 21.53
CA GLU A 505 14.78 23.49 21.40
C GLU A 505 15.86 23.08 22.42
N ASN A 506 15.46 22.44 23.51
CA ASN A 506 16.34 21.97 24.55
C ASN A 506 16.90 20.57 24.33
N LEU A 507 16.42 19.83 23.34
CA LEU A 507 16.90 18.49 22.96
C LEU A 507 17.82 18.59 21.73
N GLY A 508 18.84 19.43 21.81
CA GLY A 508 19.73 19.67 20.67
C GLY A 508 20.66 18.50 20.37
N TYR A 509 20.69 18.00 19.15
CA TYR A 509 21.56 16.91 18.69
C TYR A 509 22.48 17.36 17.60
N SER A 510 23.49 16.57 17.32
CA SER A 510 24.22 16.64 16.08
C SER A 510 23.83 15.48 15.19
N LEU A 511 23.01 15.75 14.18
CA LEU A 511 22.70 14.78 13.14
C LEU A 511 23.59 15.03 11.93
N HIS A 512 24.11 13.97 11.37
CA HIS A 512 24.74 14.02 10.07
C HIS A 512 23.70 13.70 9.01
N ASN A 513 23.43 14.65 8.12
CA ASN A 513 22.60 14.39 6.96
C ASN A 513 23.47 13.75 5.87
N PRO A 514 23.31 12.45 5.58
CA PRO A 514 24.16 11.77 4.61
C PRO A 514 23.98 12.30 3.18
N TYR A 515 22.88 12.97 2.87
CA TYR A 515 22.59 13.46 1.52
C TYR A 515 23.08 14.87 1.25
N THR A 516 23.03 15.74 2.24
CA THR A 516 23.51 17.13 2.09
C THR A 516 24.92 17.33 2.61
N GLY A 517 25.49 16.39 3.37
CA GLY A 517 26.76 16.55 4.06
C GLY A 517 26.71 17.56 5.21
N GLU A 518 25.54 18.07 5.56
CA GLU A 518 25.35 18.98 6.68
C GLU A 518 25.45 18.23 8.00
N THR A 519 26.26 18.75 8.91
CA THR A 519 26.38 18.26 10.27
C THR A 519 25.57 19.17 11.17
N TYR A 520 24.51 18.65 11.76
CA TYR A 520 23.71 19.36 12.74
C TYR A 520 24.31 19.15 14.13
N LYS A 521 24.68 20.23 14.79
CA LYS A 521 25.20 20.18 16.17
C LYS A 521 24.04 19.99 17.12
N GLU A 522 23.99 18.83 17.73
CA GLU A 522 22.99 18.51 18.72
C GLU A 522 23.64 18.28 20.06
N LYS A 523 23.04 18.83 21.10
CA LYS A 523 23.39 18.51 22.46
C LYS A 523 22.49 17.41 22.96
N MET A 524 23.06 16.36 23.50
CA MET A 524 22.31 15.39 24.27
C MET A 524 21.61 16.13 25.41
N VAL A 525 20.29 16.19 25.43
CA VAL A 525 19.56 16.93 26.43
C VAL A 525 18.82 15.97 27.36
N ARG A 526 19.19 16.02 28.62
CA ARG A 526 18.28 15.72 29.71
C ARG A 526 17.66 17.03 30.14
N LEU A 527 16.36 17.14 30.07
CA LEU A 527 15.67 18.33 30.50
C LEU A 527 15.90 18.58 32.01
N PRO A 528 16.07 19.83 32.44
CA PRO A 528 16.25 20.13 33.85
C PRO A 528 14.96 19.81 34.60
N GLY A 529 15.02 18.90 35.55
CA GLY A 529 13.91 18.44 36.36
C GLY A 529 14.07 16.99 36.74
N ASP A 530 13.36 16.54 37.77
CA ASP A 530 13.23 15.14 38.11
C ASP A 530 11.85 14.65 37.66
N PHE A 531 11.82 14.00 36.51
CA PHE A 531 10.62 13.38 35.91
C PHE A 531 10.62 11.86 36.13
N SER A 532 11.54 11.35 36.97
CA SER A 532 11.59 9.93 37.29
C SER A 532 10.30 9.52 38.01
N GLY A 533 9.70 8.40 37.61
CA GLY A 533 8.42 7.94 38.14
C GLY A 533 7.18 8.53 37.46
N SER A 534 7.33 9.41 36.49
CA SER A 534 6.21 9.82 35.60
C SER A 534 5.76 8.66 34.73
N THR A 535 4.51 8.69 34.34
CA THR A 535 3.88 7.67 33.48
C THR A 535 3.28 8.30 32.23
N LEU A 536 2.94 7.50 31.22
CA LEU A 536 2.29 7.98 30.02
C LEU A 536 0.89 8.59 30.31
N ILE A 537 0.25 8.21 31.42
CA ILE A 537 -0.99 8.85 31.90
C ILE A 537 -0.70 10.28 32.37
N ASP A 538 0.46 10.56 32.99
CA ASP A 538 0.85 11.90 33.39
C ASP A 538 1.01 12.83 32.19
N VAL A 539 1.58 12.32 31.11
CA VAL A 539 1.68 13.05 29.83
C VAL A 539 0.28 13.38 29.31
N GLN A 540 -0.59 12.41 29.27
CA GLN A 540 -1.94 12.59 28.74
C GLN A 540 -2.77 13.58 29.58
N GLN A 541 -2.51 13.67 30.88
CA GLN A 541 -3.17 14.61 31.78
C GLN A 541 -2.48 15.98 31.82
N GLY A 542 -1.42 16.18 31.03
CA GLY A 542 -0.68 17.45 30.95
C GLY A 542 0.13 17.79 32.21
N ARG A 543 0.43 16.79 33.05
CA ARG A 543 1.28 16.97 34.24
C ARG A 543 2.77 17.06 33.89
N VAL A 544 3.17 16.36 32.85
CA VAL A 544 4.49 16.44 32.23
C VAL A 544 4.32 16.49 30.73
N SER A 545 5.23 17.09 30.00
CA SER A 545 5.26 17.03 28.54
C SER A 545 5.75 15.66 28.07
N MET A 546 5.52 15.33 26.80
CA MET A 546 6.06 14.10 26.19
C MET A 546 7.58 14.10 26.22
N GLU A 547 8.18 15.23 25.97
CA GLU A 547 9.64 15.43 25.94
C GLU A 547 10.25 15.25 27.35
N GLU A 548 9.62 15.80 28.38
CA GLU A 548 10.01 15.60 29.78
C GLU A 548 9.93 14.11 30.16
N PHE A 549 8.84 13.47 29.84
CA PHE A 549 8.65 12.04 30.10
C PHE A 549 9.73 11.20 29.43
N VAL A 550 9.95 11.40 28.11
CA VAL A 550 10.96 10.63 27.34
C VAL A 550 12.37 10.93 27.80
N SER A 551 12.68 12.18 28.22
CA SER A 551 14.00 12.54 28.77
C SER A 551 14.33 11.77 30.07
N ALA A 552 13.33 11.29 30.79
CA ALA A 552 13.49 10.51 32.02
C ALA A 552 13.63 9.00 31.76
N LEU A 553 13.28 8.54 30.55
CA LEU A 553 13.42 7.12 30.21
C LEU A 553 14.90 6.74 30.08
N THR A 554 15.19 5.51 30.48
CA THR A 554 16.52 4.95 30.20
C THR A 554 16.61 4.58 28.71
N VAL A 555 17.81 4.52 28.23
CA VAL A 555 18.15 4.06 26.90
C VAL A 555 17.59 2.65 26.63
N GLU A 556 17.69 1.74 27.59
CA GLU A 556 17.15 0.39 27.50
C GLU A 556 15.61 0.41 27.37
N GLN A 557 14.93 1.26 28.15
CA GLN A 557 13.47 1.41 28.05
C GLN A 557 13.06 1.88 26.65
N MET A 558 13.72 2.90 26.12
CA MET A 558 13.43 3.42 24.78
C MET A 558 13.74 2.39 23.70
N ALA A 559 14.88 1.68 23.79
CA ALA A 559 15.24 0.65 22.83
C ALA A 559 14.21 -0.50 22.78
N ASN A 560 13.70 -0.92 23.94
CA ASN A 560 12.64 -1.93 24.01
C ASN A 560 11.32 -1.44 23.40
N LEU A 561 11.01 -0.15 23.50
CA LEU A 561 9.78 0.40 22.94
C LEU A 561 9.81 0.44 21.41
N VAL A 562 10.93 0.82 20.80
CA VAL A 562 11.06 1.01 19.34
C VAL A 562 11.33 -0.29 18.56
N ILE A 563 11.35 -1.43 19.27
CA ILE A 563 11.49 -2.76 18.67
C ILE A 563 10.26 -3.58 18.97
N GLY A 564 9.57 -4.00 17.90
CA GLY A 564 8.40 -4.84 18.00
C GLY A 564 8.73 -6.33 17.90
N GLY A 565 7.83 -7.16 18.44
CA GLY A 565 7.88 -8.61 18.32
C GLY A 565 6.87 -9.13 17.31
N SER A 566 7.17 -10.27 16.70
CA SER A 566 6.23 -11.04 15.89
C SER A 566 5.84 -12.31 16.63
N LYS A 567 4.55 -12.57 16.67
CA LYS A 567 4.02 -13.85 17.10
C LYS A 567 3.81 -14.77 15.92
N LEU A 568 4.89 -15.28 15.35
CA LEU A 568 4.76 -16.53 14.61
C LEU A 568 4.44 -17.60 15.65
N PRO A 569 3.42 -18.44 15.47
CA PRO A 569 3.16 -19.53 16.40
C PRO A 569 4.42 -20.38 16.49
N ASN A 570 5.02 -20.47 17.69
CA ASN A 570 6.02 -21.49 17.92
C ASN A 570 5.34 -22.86 17.81
N ALA A 571 6.12 -23.92 17.66
CA ALA A 571 5.62 -25.28 17.51
C ALA A 571 4.68 -25.76 18.67
N ASN A 572 4.53 -24.96 19.72
CA ASN A 572 3.70 -25.23 20.90
C ASN A 572 2.47 -24.34 21.01
N GLY A 573 2.19 -23.50 20.00
CA GLY A 573 1.01 -22.61 20.00
C GLY A 573 1.04 -21.49 21.06
N GLN A 574 2.17 -21.26 21.72
CA GLN A 574 2.33 -20.21 22.70
C GLN A 574 2.85 -18.94 22.02
N SER A 575 2.01 -17.94 22.03
CA SER A 575 2.36 -16.60 21.64
C SER A 575 2.97 -15.89 22.84
N ILE A 576 4.21 -15.47 22.71
CA ILE A 576 4.89 -14.63 23.69
C ILE A 576 5.01 -13.26 23.04
N GLY A 577 4.46 -12.23 23.68
CA GLY A 577 4.63 -10.84 23.28
C GLY A 577 6.09 -10.50 23.04
N ALA A 578 6.37 -9.35 22.44
CA ALA A 578 7.71 -8.93 22.08
C ALA A 578 8.75 -9.52 23.04
N LEU A 579 9.54 -10.46 22.54
CA LEU A 579 10.51 -11.18 23.35
C LEU A 579 11.47 -10.18 23.96
N TYR A 580 11.32 -9.94 25.25
CA TYR A 580 12.32 -9.26 26.02
C TYR A 580 13.52 -10.21 26.19
N GLU A 581 14.61 -9.92 25.52
CA GLU A 581 15.91 -10.60 25.73
C GLU A 581 16.76 -9.81 26.73
N GLY A 582 16.18 -9.36 27.84
CA GLY A 582 16.90 -8.66 28.89
C GLY A 582 17.24 -9.55 30.08
N GLU A 583 18.19 -9.11 30.92
CA GLU A 583 18.58 -9.82 32.16
C GLU A 583 17.54 -9.62 33.28
N GLN A 584 16.51 -8.79 33.13
CA GLN A 584 15.48 -8.58 34.16
C GLN A 584 14.39 -9.65 34.06
N GLU A 585 14.08 -10.30 35.16
CA GLU A 585 12.89 -11.14 35.28
C GLU A 585 11.64 -10.25 35.23
N ILE A 586 10.81 -10.43 34.20
CA ILE A 586 9.51 -9.77 34.12
C ILE A 586 8.58 -10.45 35.14
N ASP A 587 7.96 -9.66 35.99
CA ASP A 587 7.01 -10.19 36.98
C ASP A 587 5.76 -10.75 36.28
N ARG A 588 5.16 -11.76 36.94
CA ARG A 588 4.04 -12.50 36.36
C ARG A 588 2.78 -11.65 36.14
N GLU A 589 2.58 -10.57 36.90
CA GLU A 589 1.42 -9.68 36.75
C GLU A 589 1.57 -8.79 35.52
N THR A 590 2.74 -8.24 35.31
CA THR A 590 3.08 -7.47 34.10
C THR A 590 2.95 -8.33 32.83
N LEU A 591 3.47 -9.57 32.87
CA LEU A 591 3.33 -10.50 31.74
C LEU A 591 1.85 -10.79 31.43
N LYS A 592 1.03 -11.07 32.45
CA LYS A 592 -0.41 -11.28 32.28
C LYS A 592 -1.14 -10.03 31.77
N ALA A 593 -0.76 -8.84 32.24
CA ALA A 593 -1.37 -7.60 31.77
C ALA A 593 -1.06 -7.33 30.29
N ALA A 594 0.17 -7.56 29.85
CA ALA A 594 0.55 -7.45 28.44
C ALA A 594 -0.17 -8.51 27.57
N GLN A 595 -0.24 -9.76 28.03
CA GLN A 595 -0.91 -10.86 27.31
C GLN A 595 -2.41 -10.59 27.06
N LYS A 596 -3.08 -9.80 27.90
CA LYS A 596 -4.49 -9.45 27.69
C LYS A 596 -4.74 -8.59 26.45
N ASN A 597 -3.73 -7.84 26.00
CA ASN A 597 -3.82 -7.02 24.80
C ASN A 597 -3.42 -7.78 23.54
N SER A 598 -2.78 -8.94 23.68
CA SER A 598 -2.30 -9.73 22.56
C SER A 598 -3.43 -10.46 21.85
N VAL A 599 -3.32 -10.62 20.52
CA VAL A 599 -4.32 -11.26 19.67
C VAL A 599 -3.70 -12.44 18.92
N GLN A 600 -4.37 -13.59 18.91
CA GLN A 600 -3.86 -14.77 18.21
C GLN A 600 -3.85 -14.55 16.69
N GLY A 601 -2.70 -14.82 16.05
CA GLY A 601 -2.55 -14.62 14.60
C GLY A 601 -2.26 -13.17 14.19
N GLU A 602 -2.06 -12.26 15.16
CA GLU A 602 -1.58 -10.90 14.87
C GLU A 602 -0.26 -10.93 14.09
N ALA A 603 -0.01 -9.92 13.29
CA ALA A 603 1.25 -9.77 12.60
C ALA A 603 2.39 -9.40 13.57
N GLY A 604 2.11 -8.60 14.58
CA GLY A 604 3.06 -8.26 15.63
C GLY A 604 2.53 -7.24 16.63
N GLU A 605 3.31 -7.02 17.68
CA GLU A 605 2.97 -6.09 18.75
C GLU A 605 4.18 -5.32 19.28
N THR A 606 3.95 -4.17 19.90
CA THR A 606 4.97 -3.42 20.62
C THR A 606 5.24 -4.01 22.01
N ALA A 607 6.31 -3.55 22.67
CA ALA A 607 6.68 -4.05 23.99
C ALA A 607 5.62 -3.74 25.06
N GLY A 608 5.10 -4.77 25.74
CA GLY A 608 4.11 -4.65 26.80
C GLY A 608 4.69 -4.66 28.22
N ILE A 609 6.02 -4.79 28.37
CA ILE A 609 6.69 -4.92 29.65
C ILE A 609 6.58 -3.68 30.56
N TYR A 610 6.20 -2.54 29.99
CA TYR A 610 6.06 -1.27 30.71
C TYR A 610 4.62 -0.90 31.07
N ILE A 611 3.66 -1.82 30.87
CA ILE A 611 2.23 -1.56 31.10
C ILE A 611 1.92 -1.20 32.58
N ASN A 612 2.60 -1.83 33.52
CA ASN A 612 2.39 -1.54 34.95
C ASN A 612 3.27 -0.40 35.46
N SER A 613 4.54 -0.33 35.07
CA SER A 613 5.51 0.65 35.58
C SER A 613 5.37 2.04 34.95
N LEU A 614 5.25 2.13 33.64
CA LEU A 614 5.19 3.39 32.90
C LEU A 614 3.80 3.66 32.30
N LYS A 615 2.83 2.76 32.51
CA LYS A 615 1.50 2.82 31.88
C LYS A 615 1.54 2.87 30.36
N ILE A 616 2.49 2.14 29.76
CA ILE A 616 2.64 1.97 28.32
C ILE A 616 2.14 0.56 27.96
N PRO A 617 0.95 0.42 27.34
CA PRO A 617 0.46 -0.87 26.89
C PRO A 617 1.15 -1.28 25.58
N ASN A 618 1.21 -2.57 25.32
CA ASN A 618 1.47 -3.06 23.97
C ASN A 618 0.28 -2.75 23.07
N ILE A 619 0.56 -2.46 21.80
CA ILE A 619 -0.42 -2.31 20.74
C ILE A 619 -0.24 -3.42 19.72
N VAL A 620 -1.34 -3.85 19.12
CA VAL A 620 -1.40 -4.97 18.19
C VAL A 620 -1.50 -4.47 16.77
N LEU A 621 -0.63 -4.98 15.90
CA LEU A 621 -0.66 -4.77 14.47
C LEU A 621 -1.14 -6.04 13.77
N ALA A 622 -2.15 -5.93 12.90
CA ALA A 622 -2.64 -7.07 12.10
C ALA A 622 -2.42 -6.81 10.61
N ASP A 623 -2.20 -7.87 9.84
CA ASP A 623 -2.28 -7.83 8.38
C ASP A 623 -3.73 -7.66 7.95
N GLY A 624 -3.93 -7.13 6.75
CA GLY A 624 -5.27 -7.08 6.23
C GLY A 624 -5.60 -6.11 5.11
N PRO A 625 -4.87 -6.06 3.97
CA PRO A 625 -5.32 -5.25 2.84
C PRO A 625 -6.68 -5.70 2.25
N CYS A 626 -7.07 -6.97 2.45
CA CYS A 626 -8.37 -7.49 2.02
C CYS A 626 -9.31 -7.84 3.20
N GLY A 627 -8.98 -7.42 4.43
CA GLY A 627 -9.67 -7.73 5.69
C GLY A 627 -8.69 -8.23 6.74
N LEU A 628 -9.09 -8.24 8.01
CA LEU A 628 -8.21 -8.69 9.09
C LEU A 628 -7.73 -10.13 8.88
N ARG A 629 -6.42 -10.35 9.08
CA ARG A 629 -5.81 -11.67 9.06
C ARG A 629 -5.43 -12.09 10.48
N LEU A 630 -6.25 -12.93 11.09
CA LEU A 630 -6.05 -13.47 12.44
C LEU A 630 -6.15 -15.00 12.43
N THR A 631 -5.72 -15.68 13.49
CA THR A 631 -5.96 -17.13 13.63
C THR A 631 -7.46 -17.36 13.78
N PRO A 632 -8.13 -18.11 12.88
CA PRO A 632 -9.58 -18.18 12.85
C PRO A 632 -10.17 -18.89 14.08
N GLU A 633 -9.46 -19.90 14.60
CA GLU A 633 -9.86 -20.64 15.80
C GLU A 633 -8.63 -20.96 16.66
N TYR A 634 -8.76 -20.77 17.96
CA TYR A 634 -7.73 -21.17 18.92
C TYR A 634 -8.34 -21.58 20.26
N MET A 635 -7.62 -22.38 21.02
CA MET A 635 -8.00 -22.80 22.36
C MET A 635 -7.16 -22.05 23.39
N ASP A 636 -7.81 -21.42 24.36
CA ASP A 636 -7.12 -20.74 25.45
C ASP A 636 -6.57 -21.72 26.50
N GLU A 637 -5.86 -21.20 27.50
CA GLU A 637 -5.26 -21.99 28.60
C GLU A 637 -6.29 -22.73 29.46
N ASN A 638 -7.57 -22.34 29.40
CA ASN A 638 -8.69 -22.92 30.12
C ASN A 638 -9.42 -23.98 29.30
N GLY A 639 -8.99 -24.21 28.03
CA GLY A 639 -9.63 -25.13 27.11
C GLY A 639 -10.87 -24.56 26.42
N MET A 640 -11.08 -23.25 26.46
CA MET A 640 -12.17 -22.58 25.76
C MET A 640 -11.76 -22.31 24.31
N VAL A 641 -12.63 -22.66 23.37
CA VAL A 641 -12.41 -22.36 21.95
C VAL A 641 -12.90 -20.94 21.63
N HIS A 642 -12.02 -20.17 21.04
CA HIS A 642 -12.29 -18.81 20.57
C HIS A 642 -12.32 -18.80 19.05
N MET A 643 -13.25 -18.03 18.48
CA MET A 643 -13.42 -17.88 17.02
C MET A 643 -13.14 -16.44 16.62
N GLN A 644 -12.23 -16.25 15.68
CA GLN A 644 -11.79 -14.95 15.14
C GLN A 644 -11.91 -14.91 13.61
N TYR A 645 -13.05 -15.38 13.08
CA TYR A 645 -13.33 -15.26 11.66
C TYR A 645 -13.53 -13.80 11.28
N CYS A 646 -12.85 -13.37 10.23
CA CYS A 646 -12.87 -12.01 9.72
C CYS A 646 -13.52 -11.97 8.33
N THR A 647 -14.03 -10.82 7.97
CA THR A 647 -14.66 -10.63 6.66
C THR A 647 -13.60 -10.49 5.58
N ALA A 648 -13.61 -11.36 4.58
CA ALA A 648 -12.87 -11.14 3.35
C ALA A 648 -13.63 -10.11 2.50
N TRP A 649 -13.14 -8.88 2.49
CA TRP A 649 -13.64 -7.77 1.70
C TRP A 649 -13.17 -7.86 0.25
N PRO A 650 -13.81 -7.15 -0.70
CA PRO A 650 -13.21 -6.93 -2.01
C PRO A 650 -11.79 -6.38 -1.88
N SER A 651 -10.85 -6.93 -2.64
CA SER A 651 -9.45 -6.51 -2.64
C SER A 651 -9.27 -5.07 -3.13
N ASN A 652 -8.08 -4.47 -2.94
CA ASN A 652 -7.91 -3.05 -3.32
C ASN A 652 -8.06 -2.80 -4.82
N ILE A 653 -7.66 -3.71 -5.70
CA ILE A 653 -7.98 -3.59 -7.13
C ILE A 653 -9.48 -3.63 -7.39
N ALA A 654 -10.24 -4.44 -6.63
CA ALA A 654 -11.69 -4.45 -6.70
C ALA A 654 -12.28 -3.12 -6.18
N LEU A 655 -11.87 -2.68 -4.98
CA LEU A 655 -12.28 -1.40 -4.43
C LEU A 655 -11.87 -0.23 -5.34
N GLY A 656 -10.69 -0.31 -5.96
CA GLY A 656 -10.24 0.61 -7.02
C GLY A 656 -11.21 0.67 -8.18
N SER A 657 -11.66 -0.50 -8.65
CA SER A 657 -12.63 -0.59 -9.76
C SER A 657 -14.00 0.01 -9.42
N SER A 658 -14.31 0.22 -8.14
CA SER A 658 -15.54 0.95 -7.77
C SER A 658 -15.49 2.43 -8.12
N TRP A 659 -14.32 3.06 -8.12
CA TRP A 659 -14.12 4.51 -8.23
C TRP A 659 -15.02 5.30 -7.25
N ASP A 660 -15.23 4.75 -6.06
CA ASP A 660 -16.17 5.28 -5.06
C ASP A 660 -15.47 5.43 -3.69
N PRO A 661 -14.97 6.63 -3.36
CA PRO A 661 -14.33 6.89 -2.07
C PRO A 661 -15.24 6.65 -0.87
N ASP A 662 -16.56 6.89 -1.01
CA ASP A 662 -17.51 6.66 0.08
C ASP A 662 -17.68 5.16 0.35
N LEU A 663 -17.74 4.33 -0.69
CA LEU A 663 -17.76 2.87 -0.56
C LEU A 663 -16.49 2.35 0.13
N VAL A 664 -15.33 2.86 -0.29
CA VAL A 664 -14.03 2.47 0.29
C VAL A 664 -13.95 2.86 1.77
N ALA A 665 -14.39 4.07 2.13
CA ALA A 665 -14.45 4.50 3.53
C ALA A 665 -15.42 3.65 4.36
N GLU A 666 -16.55 3.23 3.79
CA GLU A 666 -17.51 2.38 4.48
C GLU A 666 -16.96 0.96 4.72
N VAL A 667 -16.29 0.35 3.73
CA VAL A 667 -15.58 -0.93 3.91
C VAL A 667 -14.54 -0.81 5.03
N ALA A 668 -13.78 0.25 5.04
CA ALA A 668 -12.78 0.51 6.07
C ALA A 668 -13.41 0.68 7.45
N ARG A 669 -14.55 1.37 7.56
CA ARG A 669 -15.31 1.54 8.81
C ARG A 669 -15.81 0.20 9.36
N HIS A 670 -16.32 -0.67 8.49
CA HIS A 670 -16.74 -2.02 8.87
C HIS A 670 -15.53 -2.87 9.32
N THR A 671 -14.36 -2.68 8.71
CA THR A 671 -13.11 -3.32 9.14
C THR A 671 -12.70 -2.81 10.53
N ALA A 672 -12.84 -1.53 10.83
CA ALA A 672 -12.56 -0.96 12.17
C ALA A 672 -13.46 -1.56 13.26
N LEU A 673 -14.71 -1.91 12.95
CA LEU A 673 -15.58 -2.63 13.88
C LEU A 673 -15.07 -4.05 14.21
N GLU A 674 -14.43 -4.72 13.27
CA GLU A 674 -13.76 -6.00 13.53
C GLU A 674 -12.46 -5.79 14.33
N MET A 675 -11.71 -4.70 14.07
CA MET A 675 -10.53 -4.32 14.88
C MET A 675 -10.93 -4.13 16.36
N GLU A 676 -11.99 -3.37 16.64
CA GLU A 676 -12.50 -3.19 18.01
C GLU A 676 -12.91 -4.53 18.63
N ARG A 677 -13.63 -5.36 17.89
CA ARG A 677 -14.08 -6.67 18.37
C ARG A 677 -12.93 -7.57 18.80
N PHE A 678 -11.84 -7.60 18.02
CA PHE A 678 -10.74 -8.52 18.25
C PHE A 678 -9.56 -7.88 19.00
N GLY A 679 -9.57 -6.58 19.25
CA GLY A 679 -8.53 -5.87 20.00
C GLY A 679 -7.30 -5.48 19.16
N VAL A 680 -7.45 -5.32 17.86
CA VAL A 680 -6.40 -4.84 16.96
C VAL A 680 -6.30 -3.32 17.02
N SER A 681 -5.09 -2.78 17.22
CA SER A 681 -4.86 -1.33 17.33
C SER A 681 -4.60 -0.67 15.99
N VAL A 682 -3.80 -1.31 15.13
CA VAL A 682 -3.39 -0.78 13.83
C VAL A 682 -3.51 -1.85 12.77
N LEU A 683 -4.17 -1.53 11.67
CA LEU A 683 -4.25 -2.38 10.49
C LEU A 683 -3.15 -2.03 9.49
N ARG A 684 -2.37 -3.02 9.04
CA ARG A 684 -1.32 -2.88 8.00
C ARG A 684 -1.94 -2.81 6.61
N ALA A 685 -2.73 -1.77 6.39
CA ALA A 685 -3.47 -1.43 5.17
C ALA A 685 -3.79 0.07 5.12
N PRO A 686 -4.11 0.61 3.92
CA PRO A 686 -4.12 -0.03 2.61
C PRO A 686 -2.74 -0.14 1.98
N GLY A 687 -2.59 -1.07 1.01
CA GLY A 687 -1.49 -1.06 0.06
C GLY A 687 -1.73 0.00 -1.01
N MET A 688 -0.68 0.78 -1.38
CA MET A 688 -0.83 1.97 -2.22
C MET A 688 0.22 2.09 -3.34
N ASN A 689 0.98 1.04 -3.59
CA ASN A 689 1.95 1.08 -4.69
C ASN A 689 1.24 1.12 -6.05
N ILE A 690 1.91 1.64 -7.05
CA ILE A 690 1.37 1.79 -8.40
C ILE A 690 1.46 0.46 -9.15
N HIS A 691 0.43 0.12 -9.94
CA HIS A 691 0.49 -0.98 -10.91
C HIS A 691 1.40 -0.57 -12.08
N ARG A 692 2.73 -0.67 -11.87
CA ARG A 692 3.73 -0.31 -12.87
C ARG A 692 3.70 -1.26 -14.06
N ASP A 693 3.52 -2.56 -13.77
CA ASP A 693 3.40 -3.61 -14.76
C ASP A 693 2.27 -4.58 -14.38
N PRO A 694 1.50 -5.12 -15.33
CA PRO A 694 0.38 -6.02 -15.06
C PRO A 694 0.80 -7.38 -14.46
N LEU A 695 2.09 -7.72 -14.51
CA LEU A 695 2.61 -8.94 -13.90
C LEU A 695 2.93 -8.79 -12.41
N GLY A 696 2.88 -7.60 -11.85
CA GLY A 696 3.14 -7.38 -10.43
C GLY A 696 2.29 -8.29 -9.54
N GLY A 697 2.94 -9.13 -8.71
CA GLY A 697 2.29 -10.17 -7.92
C GLY A 697 1.30 -9.63 -6.90
N ARG A 698 1.55 -8.42 -6.37
CA ARG A 698 0.72 -7.74 -5.35
C ARG A 698 -0.23 -6.69 -5.91
N CYS A 699 -0.43 -6.58 -7.22
CA CYS A 699 -1.41 -5.66 -7.81
C CYS A 699 -2.83 -5.85 -7.23
N PHE A 700 -3.18 -7.05 -6.74
CA PHE A 700 -4.48 -7.30 -6.12
C PHE A 700 -4.72 -6.45 -4.85
N GLU A 701 -3.68 -6.13 -4.07
CA GLU A 701 -3.78 -5.33 -2.85
C GLU A 701 -3.43 -3.85 -3.03
N TYR A 702 -3.20 -3.42 -4.27
CA TYR A 702 -2.99 -2.03 -4.68
C TYR A 702 -4.19 -1.56 -5.51
N TYR A 703 -4.34 -0.23 -5.68
CA TYR A 703 -5.56 0.30 -6.31
C TYR A 703 -5.48 0.41 -7.82
N SER A 704 -4.36 0.92 -8.38
CA SER A 704 -4.36 1.40 -9.77
C SER A 704 -2.95 1.68 -10.33
N GLU A 705 -2.86 1.83 -11.66
CA GLU A 705 -1.73 2.44 -12.36
C GLU A 705 -1.66 3.96 -12.17
N ASP A 706 -2.75 4.60 -11.69
CA ASP A 706 -2.86 6.05 -11.55
C ASP A 706 -2.70 6.50 -10.10
N PRO A 707 -1.76 7.44 -9.81
CA PRO A 707 -1.49 7.90 -8.46
C PRO A 707 -2.62 8.74 -7.84
N ILE A 708 -3.46 9.43 -8.65
CA ILE A 708 -4.58 10.22 -8.13
C ILE A 708 -5.70 9.30 -7.65
N LEU A 709 -6.06 8.30 -8.47
CA LEU A 709 -7.05 7.29 -8.06
C LEU A 709 -6.58 6.57 -6.80
N THR A 710 -5.33 6.10 -6.79
CA THR A 710 -4.70 5.43 -5.63
C THR A 710 -4.72 6.32 -4.39
N GLY A 711 -4.33 7.59 -4.53
CA GLY A 711 -4.23 8.51 -3.39
C GLY A 711 -5.60 8.86 -2.78
N LEU A 712 -6.60 9.14 -3.61
CA LEU A 712 -7.94 9.50 -3.16
C LEU A 712 -8.67 8.33 -2.47
N LEU A 713 -8.55 7.11 -3.03
CA LEU A 713 -9.13 5.90 -2.42
C LEU A 713 -8.37 5.46 -1.18
N GLY A 714 -7.02 5.54 -1.18
CA GLY A 714 -6.20 5.29 0.00
C GLY A 714 -6.53 6.24 1.14
N ALA A 715 -6.70 7.53 0.84
CA ALA A 715 -7.14 8.52 1.82
C ALA A 715 -8.54 8.22 2.39
N ALA A 716 -9.46 7.75 1.54
CA ALA A 716 -10.80 7.34 1.97
C ALA A 716 -10.74 6.14 2.91
N TYR A 717 -9.93 5.14 2.61
CA TYR A 717 -9.72 3.97 3.46
C TYR A 717 -9.15 4.37 4.83
N VAL A 718 -8.11 5.21 4.85
CA VAL A 718 -7.52 5.72 6.09
C VAL A 718 -8.56 6.44 6.94
N ARG A 719 -9.37 7.31 6.34
CA ARG A 719 -10.46 8.01 7.06
C ARG A 719 -11.47 7.05 7.65
N GLY A 720 -11.85 6.00 6.92
CA GLY A 720 -12.79 5.00 7.41
C GLY A 720 -12.28 4.22 8.62
N ILE A 721 -11.01 3.74 8.57
CA ILE A 721 -10.38 3.06 9.71
C ILE A 721 -10.28 3.99 10.93
N GLN A 722 -9.95 5.26 10.74
CA GLN A 722 -9.62 6.20 11.81
C GLN A 722 -10.82 7.04 12.29
N GLU A 723 -12.03 6.79 11.77
CA GLU A 723 -13.22 7.59 12.11
C GLU A 723 -13.58 7.56 13.58
N ASP A 724 -13.39 6.45 14.26
CA ASP A 724 -13.65 6.28 15.68
C ASP A 724 -12.60 6.93 16.60
N GLY A 725 -11.42 7.27 16.04
CA GLY A 725 -10.31 7.94 16.73
C GLY A 725 -9.51 7.04 17.67
N VAL A 726 -9.71 5.71 17.64
CA VAL A 726 -9.03 4.73 18.51
C VAL A 726 -8.38 3.58 17.75
N HIS A 727 -8.60 3.46 16.43
CA HIS A 727 -7.94 2.53 15.54
C HIS A 727 -7.15 3.28 14.47
N GLY A 728 -6.01 2.72 14.05
CA GLY A 728 -5.10 3.33 13.09
C GLY A 728 -4.94 2.52 11.81
N ALA A 729 -4.73 3.23 10.68
CA ALA A 729 -4.29 2.66 9.42
C ALA A 729 -2.77 2.79 9.28
N CYS A 730 -2.14 1.78 8.69
CA CYS A 730 -0.73 1.77 8.31
C CYS A 730 -0.63 1.61 6.80
N ILE A 731 -0.46 2.72 6.09
CA ILE A 731 -0.32 2.70 4.63
C ILE A 731 1.02 2.09 4.22
N LYS A 732 1.03 1.34 3.09
CA LYS A 732 2.19 0.57 2.64
C LYS A 732 2.24 0.43 1.12
N HIS A 733 3.38 0.09 0.53
CA HIS A 733 4.74 0.04 1.07
C HIS A 733 5.52 1.26 0.57
N PHE A 734 6.05 2.05 1.46
CA PHE A 734 6.67 3.35 1.18
C PHE A 734 8.18 3.19 0.96
N ALA A 735 8.68 3.22 -0.29
CA ALA A 735 8.00 3.36 -1.55
C ALA A 735 8.57 2.41 -2.62
N CYS A 736 7.89 2.36 -3.78
CA CYS A 736 8.35 1.64 -4.98
C CYS A 736 8.39 0.11 -4.85
N ASN A 737 7.54 -0.52 -4.02
CA ASN A 737 7.37 -1.98 -4.05
C ASN A 737 6.41 -2.38 -5.19
N ASN A 738 6.90 -2.32 -6.44
CA ASN A 738 6.09 -2.51 -7.63
C ASN A 738 6.28 -3.91 -8.27
N GLN A 739 7.17 -4.73 -7.71
CA GLN A 739 7.42 -6.12 -8.07
C GLN A 739 7.70 -6.97 -6.83
N GLU A 740 7.58 -8.29 -6.97
CA GLU A 740 7.86 -9.26 -5.91
C GLU A 740 9.16 -10.05 -6.16
N THR A 741 9.56 -10.17 -7.41
CA THR A 741 10.82 -10.84 -7.80
C THR A 741 11.99 -10.11 -7.18
N ASN A 742 12.76 -10.83 -6.34
CA ASN A 742 13.89 -10.30 -5.58
C ASN A 742 13.60 -9.05 -4.74
N ARG A 743 12.35 -8.82 -4.31
CA ARG A 743 11.88 -7.59 -3.63
C ARG A 743 12.73 -7.14 -2.43
N THR A 744 13.50 -8.06 -1.81
CA THR A 744 14.40 -7.74 -0.69
C THR A 744 15.82 -7.38 -1.13
N GLY A 745 16.15 -7.56 -2.40
CA GLY A 745 17.50 -7.34 -2.96
C GLY A 745 17.54 -6.41 -4.15
N ASP A 746 16.37 -6.15 -4.73
CA ASP A 746 16.20 -5.30 -5.89
C ASP A 746 16.40 -3.81 -5.58
N SER A 747 17.04 -3.10 -6.49
CA SER A 747 17.25 -1.65 -6.43
C SER A 747 16.59 -0.95 -7.60
N ASN A 748 15.52 -0.24 -7.33
CA ASN A 748 14.81 0.59 -8.32
C ASN A 748 15.65 1.82 -8.68
N ALA A 749 16.06 1.92 -9.94
CA ALA A 749 16.68 3.12 -10.49
C ALA A 749 15.59 4.07 -10.99
N VAL A 750 15.24 5.06 -10.19
CA VAL A 750 14.14 6.00 -10.44
C VAL A 750 14.61 7.44 -10.28
N ASP A 751 14.29 8.30 -11.27
CA ASP A 751 14.57 9.73 -11.18
C ASP A 751 13.62 10.43 -10.19
N GLU A 752 14.02 11.59 -9.70
CA GLU A 752 13.27 12.33 -8.67
C GLU A 752 11.88 12.77 -9.17
N ARG A 753 11.78 13.16 -10.43
CA ARG A 753 10.51 13.56 -11.04
C ARG A 753 9.52 12.41 -11.08
N THR A 754 9.95 11.28 -11.62
CA THR A 754 9.15 10.04 -11.69
C THR A 754 8.75 9.58 -10.29
N LEU A 755 9.68 9.61 -9.33
CA LEU A 755 9.41 9.27 -7.96
C LEU A 755 8.30 10.14 -7.37
N ARG A 756 8.35 11.48 -7.55
CA ARG A 756 7.39 12.43 -6.98
C ARG A 756 6.05 12.47 -7.70
N GLU A 757 6.04 12.45 -9.03
CA GLU A 757 4.81 12.59 -9.80
C GLU A 757 4.00 11.29 -9.87
N ILE A 758 4.64 10.12 -9.78
CA ILE A 758 4.01 8.81 -9.92
C ILE A 758 4.01 8.03 -8.59
N TYR A 759 5.19 7.65 -8.09
CA TYR A 759 5.28 6.64 -7.02
C TYR A 759 5.01 7.18 -5.62
N LEU A 760 5.28 8.46 -5.37
CA LEU A 760 4.99 9.13 -4.10
C LEU A 760 3.67 9.89 -4.08
N ARG A 761 3.13 10.27 -5.23
CA ARG A 761 1.95 11.13 -5.31
C ARG A 761 0.72 10.53 -4.60
N GLY A 762 0.46 9.25 -4.74
CA GLY A 762 -0.64 8.59 -4.04
C GLY A 762 -0.47 8.63 -2.52
N PHE A 763 0.76 8.37 -2.03
CA PHE A 763 1.10 8.47 -0.61
C PHE A 763 0.96 9.90 -0.09
N GLU A 764 1.46 10.89 -0.83
CA GLU A 764 1.32 12.30 -0.48
C GLU A 764 -0.15 12.67 -0.23
N ILE A 765 -1.03 12.36 -1.19
CA ILE A 765 -2.47 12.65 -1.07
C ILE A 765 -3.05 12.00 0.20
N ALA A 766 -2.76 10.72 0.44
CA ALA A 766 -3.28 10.02 1.61
C ALA A 766 -2.73 10.60 2.93
N ILE A 767 -1.43 10.92 2.98
CA ILE A 767 -0.77 11.44 4.18
C ILE A 767 -1.30 12.83 4.52
N VAL A 768 -1.33 13.74 3.56
CA VAL A 768 -1.67 15.14 3.85
C VAL A 768 -3.17 15.33 4.07
N SER A 769 -4.03 14.51 3.44
CA SER A 769 -5.48 14.65 3.51
C SER A 769 -6.17 13.76 4.53
N ALA A 770 -5.57 12.62 4.92
CA ALA A 770 -6.18 11.66 5.83
C ALA A 770 -5.36 11.38 7.10
N ARG A 771 -4.08 11.78 7.12
CA ARG A 771 -3.20 11.66 8.31
C ARG A 771 -3.18 10.23 8.88
N PRO A 772 -2.69 9.23 8.14
CA PRO A 772 -2.57 7.88 8.66
C PRO A 772 -1.72 7.86 9.93
N TRP A 773 -2.04 6.98 10.87
CA TRP A 773 -1.28 6.90 12.11
C TRP A 773 0.07 6.23 11.93
N MET A 774 0.21 5.41 10.88
CA MET A 774 1.43 4.68 10.61
C MET A 774 1.71 4.60 9.11
N VAL A 775 2.99 4.55 8.76
CA VAL A 775 3.50 4.32 7.42
C VAL A 775 4.50 3.16 7.47
N MET A 776 4.36 2.18 6.58
CA MET A 776 5.30 1.08 6.47
C MET A 776 6.25 1.28 5.30
N THR A 777 7.55 1.19 5.56
CA THR A 777 8.56 1.22 4.51
C THR A 777 8.56 -0.06 3.68
N SER A 778 9.01 0.02 2.43
CA SER A 778 9.13 -1.14 1.56
C SER A 778 10.43 -1.92 1.79
N TYR A 779 10.50 -3.15 1.26
CA TYR A 779 11.71 -3.98 1.33
C TYR A 779 12.79 -3.57 0.34
N ASN A 780 12.42 -3.07 -0.83
CA ASN A 780 13.32 -2.77 -1.94
C ASN A 780 14.27 -1.61 -1.62
N LEU A 781 15.30 -1.50 -2.42
CA LEU A 781 16.16 -0.34 -2.45
C LEU A 781 15.64 0.65 -3.50
N ASN A 782 15.77 1.94 -3.24
CA ASN A 782 15.57 3.00 -4.23
C ASN A 782 16.92 3.68 -4.47
N ASN A 783 17.38 3.67 -5.71
CA ASN A 783 18.69 4.23 -6.06
C ASN A 783 19.83 3.72 -5.15
N GLN A 784 19.85 2.42 -4.88
CA GLN A 784 20.80 1.70 -4.03
C GLN A 784 20.63 1.92 -2.50
N ILE A 785 19.58 2.62 -2.05
CA ILE A 785 19.33 2.87 -0.64
C ILE A 785 18.11 2.05 -0.21
N PRO A 786 18.21 1.21 0.84
CA PRO A 786 17.02 0.56 1.41
C PRO A 786 15.98 1.61 1.80
N ALA A 787 14.72 1.40 1.44
CA ALA A 787 13.67 2.39 1.68
C ALA A 787 13.55 2.79 3.17
N ALA A 788 13.80 1.86 4.09
CA ALA A 788 13.79 2.14 5.52
C ALA A 788 15.02 2.95 6.00
N ASP A 789 16.12 2.98 5.23
CA ASP A 789 17.35 3.71 5.55
C ASP A 789 17.41 5.07 4.82
N ASP A 790 16.38 5.41 4.04
CA ASP A 790 16.37 6.60 3.19
C ASP A 790 15.92 7.84 3.96
N TYR A 791 16.90 8.66 4.39
CA TYR A 791 16.66 9.92 5.09
C TYR A 791 15.86 10.90 4.24
N ASN A 792 16.12 10.96 2.93
CA ASN A 792 15.38 11.85 2.03
C ASN A 792 13.89 11.47 2.00
N LEU A 793 13.60 10.18 1.87
CA LEU A 793 12.25 9.67 1.86
C LEU A 793 11.53 9.88 3.20
N LEU A 794 12.15 9.45 4.31
CA LEU A 794 11.49 9.38 5.62
C LEU A 794 11.52 10.70 6.39
N THR A 795 12.60 11.48 6.31
CA THR A 795 12.71 12.73 7.05
C THR A 795 12.37 13.92 6.17
N ARG A 796 13.03 14.11 5.02
CA ARG A 796 12.80 15.32 4.20
C ARG A 796 11.40 15.32 3.56
N ILE A 797 11.02 14.26 2.87
CA ILE A 797 9.74 14.20 2.16
C ILE A 797 8.61 13.99 3.17
N LEU A 798 8.62 12.86 3.89
CA LEU A 798 7.51 12.49 4.77
C LEU A 798 7.28 13.46 5.92
N ARG A 799 8.36 13.81 6.66
CA ARG A 799 8.24 14.63 7.88
C ARG A 799 8.23 16.13 7.60
N GLN A 800 9.19 16.62 6.78
CA GLN A 800 9.36 18.06 6.59
C GLN A 800 8.41 18.60 5.53
N GLN A 801 8.35 17.98 4.34
CA GLN A 801 7.53 18.48 3.25
C GLN A 801 6.03 18.19 3.43
N TRP A 802 5.70 16.97 3.84
CA TRP A 802 4.29 16.58 4.04
C TRP A 802 3.79 16.76 5.46
N GLU A 803 4.64 17.25 6.37
CA GLU A 803 4.31 17.51 7.78
C GLU A 803 3.63 16.31 8.48
N SER A 804 4.10 15.10 8.19
CA SER A 804 3.53 13.87 8.75
C SER A 804 4.02 13.63 10.18
N ASP A 805 3.11 13.32 11.08
CA ASP A 805 3.37 12.85 12.44
C ASP A 805 3.13 11.33 12.60
N ALA A 806 2.90 10.62 11.50
CA ALA A 806 2.71 9.18 11.50
C ALA A 806 3.94 8.43 12.05
N ALA A 807 3.73 7.41 12.86
CA ALA A 807 4.83 6.51 13.19
C ALA A 807 5.27 5.72 11.95
N VAL A 808 6.57 5.55 11.74
CA VAL A 808 7.11 4.76 10.62
C VAL A 808 7.55 3.40 11.12
N VAL A 809 7.09 2.34 10.47
CA VAL A 809 7.46 0.96 10.77
C VAL A 809 8.16 0.32 9.58
N THR A 810 9.16 -0.54 9.83
CA THR A 810 9.75 -1.35 8.77
C THR A 810 8.76 -2.38 8.25
N ASP A 811 8.83 -2.75 6.97
CA ASP A 811 8.30 -4.04 6.55
C ASP A 811 9.05 -5.18 7.26
N TRP A 812 8.55 -6.41 7.19
CA TRP A 812 8.86 -7.47 8.12
C TRP A 812 10.36 -7.85 8.16
N GLY A 813 11.03 -7.49 9.27
CA GLY A 813 12.46 -7.64 9.45
C GLY A 813 13.33 -6.61 8.73
N GLY A 814 12.73 -5.59 8.10
CA GLY A 814 13.43 -4.45 7.52
C GLY A 814 14.22 -4.72 6.23
N GLY A 815 14.08 -5.89 5.62
CA GLY A 815 14.80 -6.22 4.39
C GLY A 815 16.33 -6.10 4.57
N GLN A 816 16.96 -5.27 3.73
CA GLN A 816 18.39 -4.96 3.81
C GLN A 816 18.72 -3.74 4.67
N SER A 817 17.73 -3.12 5.32
CA SER A 817 17.95 -1.94 6.16
C SER A 817 18.84 -2.24 7.38
N THR A 818 19.47 -1.19 7.88
CA THR A 818 20.31 -1.24 9.07
C THR A 818 19.60 -0.50 10.21
N PRO A 819 19.26 -1.15 11.33
CA PRO A 819 18.42 -0.54 12.37
C PRO A 819 18.86 0.86 12.83
N SER A 820 20.16 1.10 13.02
CA SER A 820 20.68 2.41 13.41
C SER A 820 20.51 3.46 12.32
N ILE A 821 20.80 3.11 11.05
CA ILE A 821 20.61 4.01 9.91
C ILE A 821 19.14 4.27 9.70
N SER A 822 18.33 3.24 9.79
CA SER A 822 16.87 3.30 9.64
C SER A 822 16.24 4.26 10.66
N MET A 823 16.62 4.18 11.94
CA MET A 823 16.13 5.12 12.97
C MET A 823 16.61 6.55 12.72
N HIS A 824 17.86 6.72 12.34
CA HIS A 824 18.37 8.04 11.95
C HIS A 824 17.59 8.61 10.77
N ALA A 825 17.30 7.78 9.76
CA ALA A 825 16.53 8.17 8.59
C ALA A 825 15.09 8.58 8.90
N GLY A 826 14.53 8.15 10.03
CA GLY A 826 13.16 8.52 10.45
C GLY A 826 12.20 7.36 10.62
N ASN A 827 12.69 6.12 10.61
CA ASN A 827 11.90 4.95 10.98
C ASN A 827 11.78 4.86 12.51
N ASP A 828 10.58 4.60 13.03
CA ASP A 828 10.30 4.67 14.48
C ASP A 828 10.14 3.30 15.14
N LEU A 829 9.80 2.27 14.38
CA LEU A 829 9.53 0.94 14.88
C LEU A 829 10.14 -0.12 13.95
N ILE A 830 11.00 -0.97 14.48
CA ILE A 830 11.55 -2.11 13.75
C ILE A 830 10.75 -3.34 14.12
N MET A 831 10.17 -4.02 13.12
CA MET A 831 9.27 -5.14 13.40
C MET A 831 9.40 -6.27 12.36
N PRO A 832 9.53 -7.53 12.77
CA PRO A 832 10.05 -7.90 14.08
C PRO A 832 11.52 -7.55 14.20
N GLY A 833 11.92 -7.01 15.34
CA GLY A 833 13.33 -6.80 15.63
C GLY A 833 14.02 -8.13 15.91
N LYS A 834 15.06 -8.41 15.17
CA LYS A 834 15.98 -9.52 15.49
C LYS A 834 17.05 -8.97 16.41
N SER A 835 17.12 -9.50 17.63
CA SER A 835 18.07 -9.14 18.67
C SER A 835 18.09 -7.66 19.10
N ILE A 836 17.17 -7.34 19.99
CA ILE A 836 17.20 -6.12 20.82
C ILE A 836 18.59 -5.90 21.40
N ARG A 837 19.28 -6.99 21.76
CA ARG A 837 20.62 -6.98 22.34
C ARG A 837 21.66 -6.36 21.40
N ASP A 838 21.64 -6.64 20.10
CA ASP A 838 22.62 -6.04 19.17
C ASP A 838 22.40 -4.55 18.98
N ILE A 839 21.13 -4.11 18.95
CA ILE A 839 20.80 -2.68 18.88
C ILE A 839 21.15 -2.02 20.20
N THR A 840 20.79 -2.61 21.33
CA THR A 840 21.05 -2.08 22.66
C THR A 840 22.56 -2.01 22.93
N VAL A 841 23.33 -3.06 22.64
CA VAL A 841 24.78 -3.09 22.88
C VAL A 841 25.53 -2.13 21.95
N ARG A 842 25.11 -1.94 20.72
CA ARG A 842 25.78 -1.04 19.77
C ARG A 842 25.35 0.42 19.91
N ALA A 843 24.08 0.65 20.24
CA ALA A 843 23.57 1.97 20.52
C ALA A 843 23.96 2.47 21.92
N PHE A 844 24.27 1.57 22.85
CA PHE A 844 24.16 1.82 24.28
C PHE A 844 25.19 1.08 25.12
N SER A 845 26.39 0.83 24.62
CA SER A 845 27.47 0.61 25.55
C SER A 845 27.45 1.76 26.55
N ASP A 846 27.50 1.47 27.85
CA ASP A 846 27.54 2.48 28.95
C ASP A 846 28.66 3.51 28.80
N GLU A 847 29.61 3.28 27.92
CA GLU A 847 30.48 4.29 27.35
C GLU A 847 29.65 5.10 26.33
N GLN A 848 28.87 6.04 26.86
CA GLN A 848 28.36 7.17 26.12
C GLN A 848 29.49 7.66 25.22
N PRO A 849 29.35 7.76 23.89
CA PRO A 849 30.31 8.51 23.13
C PRO A 849 30.39 9.88 23.81
N SER A 850 31.53 10.16 24.46
CA SER A 850 31.74 11.44 25.06
C SER A 850 31.79 12.43 23.94
N PHE A 851 30.65 13.08 23.68
CA PHE A 851 30.60 14.26 22.84
C PHE A 851 31.37 15.33 23.60
N GLU A 852 32.68 15.39 23.40
CA GLU A 852 33.46 16.50 23.91
C GLU A 852 32.92 17.77 23.26
N ASP A 853 32.40 18.65 24.07
CA ASP A 853 31.96 19.98 23.68
C ASP A 853 32.98 20.64 22.72
N GLY A 854 32.59 20.87 21.50
CA GLY A 854 33.35 21.64 20.52
C GLY A 854 34.22 20.86 19.54
N LYS A 855 34.30 19.55 19.58
CA LYS A 855 34.91 18.77 18.49
C LYS A 855 33.83 18.48 17.45
N ALA A 856 33.88 19.24 16.34
CA ALA A 856 33.22 18.81 15.12
C ALA A 856 33.75 17.41 14.78
N TYR A 857 32.84 16.43 14.53
CA TYR A 857 33.28 15.19 13.89
C TYR A 857 34.00 15.58 12.59
N PRO A 858 35.11 14.90 12.27
CA PRO A 858 35.79 15.18 11.02
C PRO A 858 34.73 15.09 9.91
N GLU A 859 34.64 16.11 9.08
CA GLU A 859 33.71 16.19 7.97
C GLU A 859 33.70 14.88 7.21
N VAL A 860 32.64 14.12 7.37
CA VAL A 860 32.43 12.93 6.56
C VAL A 860 31.86 13.45 5.25
N LYS A 861 32.71 13.59 4.25
CA LYS A 861 32.30 13.93 2.90
C LYS A 861 31.64 12.70 2.29
N VAL A 862 30.33 12.60 2.47
CA VAL A 862 29.56 11.53 1.86
C VAL A 862 29.33 11.90 0.41
N LEU A 863 29.88 11.11 -0.50
CA LEU A 863 29.55 11.19 -1.91
C LEU A 863 28.19 10.52 -2.09
N THR A 864 27.22 11.27 -2.57
CA THR A 864 25.89 10.73 -2.93
C THR A 864 26.06 9.51 -3.85
N GLY A 865 25.38 8.42 -3.52
CA GLY A 865 25.44 7.16 -4.27
C GLY A 865 26.39 6.08 -3.74
N ILE A 866 27.06 6.28 -2.60
CA ILE A 866 27.87 5.23 -1.96
C ILE A 866 27.05 4.39 -0.95
N TYR A 867 25.92 4.91 -0.53
CA TYR A 867 25.01 4.19 0.35
C TYR A 867 24.33 3.06 -0.41
N GLY A 868 24.42 1.86 0.11
CA GLY A 868 23.67 0.73 -0.39
C GLY A 868 24.50 -0.43 -0.93
N GLN A 869 25.82 -0.30 -1.11
CA GLN A 869 26.62 -1.49 -1.38
C GLN A 869 26.95 -2.20 -0.07
N LYS A 870 26.12 -3.18 0.27
CA LYS A 870 26.39 -4.11 1.36
C LYS A 870 27.53 -5.05 0.96
N THR A 871 28.57 -5.07 1.79
CA THR A 871 29.35 -6.28 1.98
C THR A 871 28.75 -7.01 3.18
N GLU A 872 28.52 -8.34 3.03
CA GLU A 872 27.99 -9.18 4.10
C GLU A 872 28.69 -8.87 5.44
N ALA A 873 27.91 -8.55 6.46
CA ALA A 873 28.29 -8.43 7.86
C ALA A 873 28.91 -7.12 8.36
N GLN A 874 28.82 -5.98 7.70
CA GLN A 874 29.34 -4.74 8.29
C GLN A 874 28.28 -3.64 8.39
N TRP A 875 28.00 -3.26 9.61
CA TRP A 875 27.09 -2.23 10.06
C TRP A 875 27.86 -0.93 10.26
N GLY A 876 27.48 0.14 9.58
CA GLY A 876 28.13 1.41 9.84
C GLY A 876 28.19 2.35 8.63
N GLU A 877 28.39 3.61 8.90
CA GLU A 877 28.67 4.62 7.90
C GLU A 877 30.04 4.36 7.24
N PHE A 878 30.08 4.32 5.91
CA PHE A 878 31.33 4.21 5.18
C PHE A 878 32.03 5.56 5.13
N VAL A 879 33.12 5.68 5.86
CA VAL A 879 33.92 6.92 5.94
C VAL A 879 35.07 6.84 4.96
N LEU A 880 35.13 7.77 4.01
CA LEU A 880 36.24 7.83 3.05
C LEU A 880 37.56 8.12 3.78
N SER A 881 38.54 7.27 3.58
CA SER A 881 39.88 7.44 4.12
C SER A 881 40.85 6.49 3.42
N ASP A 882 42.04 6.95 3.17
CA ASP A 882 43.18 6.12 2.78
C ASP A 882 44.13 5.84 3.96
N ASP A 883 43.84 6.40 5.14
CA ASP A 883 44.65 6.28 6.35
C ASP A 883 44.34 4.96 7.10
N PRO A 884 45.24 3.98 7.12
CA PRO A 884 45.03 2.71 7.78
C PRO A 884 44.95 2.83 9.33
N SER A 885 45.34 3.95 9.92
CA SER A 885 45.19 4.19 11.36
C SER A 885 43.76 4.40 11.81
N LYS A 886 42.83 4.68 10.85
CA LYS A 886 41.41 4.90 11.13
C LYS A 886 40.59 3.63 11.30
N GLY A 887 41.17 2.44 11.01
CA GLY A 887 40.51 1.18 11.13
C GLY A 887 40.76 0.26 9.93
N LYS A 888 39.98 -0.84 9.82
CA LYS A 888 40.13 -1.76 8.70
C LYS A 888 39.55 -1.12 7.42
N LEU A 889 40.44 -0.64 6.55
CA LEU A 889 40.06 -0.06 5.28
C LEU A 889 39.46 -1.10 4.33
N GLN A 890 38.44 -0.70 3.61
CA GLN A 890 37.73 -1.44 2.58
C GLN A 890 37.68 -0.65 1.28
N THR A 891 37.28 -1.33 0.21
CA THR A 891 37.15 -0.74 -1.11
C THR A 891 35.75 -0.98 -1.63
N ILE A 892 35.04 0.09 -2.00
CA ILE A 892 33.74 0.03 -2.67
C ILE A 892 33.93 0.48 -4.13
N THR A 893 33.34 -0.21 -5.08
CA THR A 893 33.40 0.13 -6.48
C THR A 893 31.99 0.37 -7.03
N ARG A 894 31.79 1.51 -7.68
CA ARG A 894 30.57 1.88 -8.41
C ARG A 894 30.90 1.98 -9.90
N THR A 895 30.01 1.50 -10.75
CA THR A 895 30.14 1.64 -12.20
C THR A 895 28.99 2.49 -12.73
N VAL A 896 29.31 3.52 -13.50
CA VAL A 896 28.35 4.45 -14.12
C VAL A 896 28.64 4.57 -15.61
N SER A 897 27.67 5.04 -16.40
CA SER A 897 27.91 5.37 -17.79
C SER A 897 28.83 6.60 -17.92
N GLN A 898 29.55 6.72 -19.05
CA GLN A 898 30.40 7.89 -19.32
C GLN A 898 29.59 9.18 -19.33
N ASP A 899 28.36 9.14 -19.86
CA ASP A 899 27.48 10.31 -19.91
C ASP A 899 27.01 10.74 -18.51
N GLN A 900 26.58 9.80 -17.70
CA GLN A 900 26.23 10.06 -16.29
C GLN A 900 27.41 10.61 -15.50
N PHE A 901 28.59 10.03 -15.64
CA PHE A 901 29.80 10.50 -14.98
C PHE A 901 30.17 11.96 -15.33
N GLN A 902 29.92 12.38 -16.59
CA GLN A 902 30.18 13.74 -17.03
C GLN A 902 29.16 14.77 -16.51
N LYS A 903 27.94 14.35 -16.28
CA LYS A 903 26.82 15.22 -15.84
C LYS A 903 26.63 15.23 -14.34
N GLU A 904 27.09 14.21 -13.63
CA GLU A 904 26.87 14.07 -12.19
C GLU A 904 27.60 15.16 -11.41
N THR A 905 26.85 15.81 -10.54
CA THR A 905 27.35 16.83 -9.61
C THR A 905 27.19 16.37 -8.16
N VAL A 906 28.04 16.85 -7.28
CA VAL A 906 28.00 16.58 -5.85
C VAL A 906 27.94 17.88 -5.07
N LEU A 907 27.23 17.88 -3.96
CA LEU A 907 27.22 19.03 -3.06
C LEU A 907 28.48 19.02 -2.19
N VAL A 908 29.17 20.11 -2.13
CA VAL A 908 30.38 20.28 -1.32
C VAL A 908 30.18 21.43 -0.34
N SER A 909 30.27 21.11 0.94
CA SER A 909 30.22 22.09 2.02
C SER A 909 31.64 22.66 2.29
N SER A 910 31.77 23.95 2.40
CA SER A 910 33.01 24.64 2.83
C SER A 910 33.00 24.86 4.34
N GLU A 911 34.19 25.11 4.92
CA GLU A 911 34.38 25.36 6.36
C GLU A 911 33.51 26.48 6.94
N ASP A 912 33.08 27.42 6.10
CA ASP A 912 32.23 28.56 6.47
C ASP A 912 30.70 28.21 6.39
N GLY A 913 30.35 26.93 6.11
CA GLY A 913 28.98 26.52 5.98
C GLY A 913 28.33 26.72 4.60
N THR A 914 29.11 27.29 3.65
CA THR A 914 28.60 27.50 2.27
C THR A 914 28.55 26.16 1.52
N VAL A 915 27.40 25.81 0.95
CA VAL A 915 27.22 24.62 0.10
C VAL A 915 27.27 25.02 -1.36
N ARG A 916 28.05 24.32 -2.17
CA ARG A 916 28.15 24.53 -3.61
C ARG A 916 28.10 23.23 -4.37
N GLN A 917 27.60 23.27 -5.60
CA GLN A 917 27.68 22.13 -6.52
C GLN A 917 29.05 22.07 -7.21
N GLU A 918 29.65 20.90 -7.23
CA GLU A 918 30.86 20.61 -8.02
C GLU A 918 30.65 19.36 -8.86
N SER A 919 31.33 19.28 -10.01
CA SER A 919 31.26 18.05 -10.80
C SER A 919 31.85 16.87 -10.03
N LEU A 920 31.22 15.69 -10.13
CA LEU A 920 31.73 14.47 -9.50
C LEU A 920 33.20 14.21 -9.90
N LYS A 921 33.54 14.39 -11.18
CA LYS A 921 34.90 14.22 -11.69
C LYS A 921 35.90 15.06 -10.92
N LYS A 922 35.63 16.37 -10.78
CA LYS A 922 36.52 17.29 -10.04
C LYS A 922 36.68 16.86 -8.59
N LYS A 923 35.58 16.48 -7.96
CA LYS A 923 35.61 16.03 -6.56
C LYS A 923 36.44 14.78 -6.35
N LEU A 924 36.34 13.80 -7.27
CA LEU A 924 37.15 12.58 -7.22
C LEU A 924 38.65 12.83 -7.45
N GLU A 925 39.01 13.87 -8.24
CA GLU A 925 40.40 14.26 -8.46
C GLU A 925 41.02 14.95 -7.20
N GLU A 926 40.18 15.53 -6.34
CA GLU A 926 40.58 16.18 -5.07
C GLU A 926 40.54 15.21 -3.87
N GLU A 927 39.89 14.02 -4.00
CA GLU A 927 39.69 13.11 -2.89
C GLU A 927 40.73 11.96 -2.90
N PRO A 928 41.69 11.95 -1.93
CA PRO A 928 42.75 10.94 -1.90
C PRO A 928 42.21 9.49 -1.77
N ALA A 929 41.07 9.34 -1.10
CA ALA A 929 40.43 8.04 -0.87
C ALA A 929 39.56 7.55 -2.03
N ALA A 930 39.49 8.30 -3.13
CA ALA A 930 38.69 7.95 -4.30
C ALA A 930 39.51 8.01 -5.59
N ARG A 931 39.16 7.16 -6.55
CA ARG A 931 39.75 7.18 -7.89
C ARG A 931 38.73 6.67 -8.89
N TYR A 932 38.89 7.05 -10.16
CA TYR A 932 38.04 6.55 -11.24
C TYR A 932 38.89 6.04 -12.41
N GLU A 933 38.31 5.13 -13.20
CA GLU A 933 38.90 4.57 -14.39
C GLU A 933 37.85 4.54 -15.52
N GLU A 934 38.13 5.26 -16.61
CA GLU A 934 37.30 5.25 -17.80
C GLU A 934 37.60 3.98 -18.62
N LYS A 935 36.56 3.14 -18.84
CA LYS A 935 36.71 1.88 -19.56
C LYS A 935 36.32 2.02 -21.03
N LYS A 936 36.91 1.17 -21.86
CA LYS A 936 36.69 1.18 -23.33
C LYS A 936 35.23 0.87 -23.74
N ASN A 937 34.44 0.28 -22.86
CA ASN A 937 33.04 -0.05 -23.10
C ASN A 937 32.06 1.12 -22.85
N GLY A 938 32.55 2.33 -22.57
CA GLY A 938 31.73 3.51 -22.32
C GLY A 938 31.24 3.61 -20.90
N THR A 939 31.81 2.86 -19.96
CA THR A 939 31.52 2.99 -18.53
C THR A 939 32.72 3.56 -17.78
N VAL A 940 32.45 4.11 -16.59
CA VAL A 940 33.45 4.60 -15.65
C VAL A 940 33.33 3.82 -14.36
N SER A 941 34.45 3.23 -13.92
CA SER A 941 34.53 2.55 -12.64
C SER A 941 35.07 3.52 -11.61
N ILE A 942 34.29 3.82 -10.58
CA ILE A 942 34.68 4.70 -9.48
C ILE A 942 34.96 3.81 -8.28
N THR A 943 36.13 3.97 -7.67
CA THR A 943 36.56 3.17 -6.55
C THR A 943 36.79 4.10 -5.35
N TYR A 944 36.15 3.80 -4.25
CA TYR A 944 36.29 4.50 -2.98
C TYR A 944 37.01 3.61 -1.98
N LYS A 945 37.92 4.18 -1.22
CA LYS A 945 38.60 3.54 -0.11
C LYS A 945 38.19 4.19 1.20
N GLY A 946 37.88 3.38 2.19
CA GLY A 946 37.43 3.88 3.47
C GLY A 946 37.25 2.76 4.49
N TYR A 947 36.63 3.08 5.58
CA TYR A 947 36.32 2.12 6.65
C TYR A 947 34.88 2.34 7.11
N TYR A 948 34.26 1.32 7.65
CA TYR A 948 32.97 1.49 8.31
C TYR A 948 33.20 1.98 9.75
N ARG A 949 32.56 3.10 10.09
CA ARG A 949 32.44 3.53 11.46
C ARG A 949 31.31 2.75 12.12
N ASP A 950 31.53 2.24 13.34
CA ASP A 950 30.41 1.68 14.13
C ASP A 950 29.41 2.81 14.37
N ASN A 951 28.23 2.70 13.77
CA ASN A 951 27.18 3.68 13.94
C ASN A 951 26.42 3.37 15.21
N ASN A 952 26.64 4.16 16.21
CA ASN A 952 25.77 4.24 17.36
C ASN A 952 24.55 5.09 16.97
N ILE A 953 23.36 4.63 17.34
CA ILE A 953 22.16 5.46 17.27
C ILE A 953 22.37 6.67 18.19
N SER A 954 22.09 7.88 17.75
CA SER A 954 22.11 9.04 18.65
C SER A 954 20.96 8.91 19.66
N LEU A 955 21.15 9.45 20.87
CA LEU A 955 20.08 9.49 21.86
C LEU A 955 18.84 10.19 21.28
N GLY A 956 19.07 11.20 20.45
CA GLY A 956 18.01 11.95 19.80
C GLY A 956 17.19 11.17 18.79
N ASP A 957 17.82 10.35 17.99
CA ASP A 957 17.08 9.50 17.06
C ASP A 957 16.16 8.55 17.82
N LEU A 958 16.67 7.97 18.92
CA LEU A 958 15.90 7.09 19.76
C LEU A 958 14.76 7.80 20.50
N GLN A 959 15.00 8.99 21.03
CA GLN A 959 13.97 9.82 21.68
C GLN A 959 12.89 10.21 20.68
N LYS A 960 13.25 10.64 19.49
CA LYS A 960 12.34 10.98 18.40
C LYS A 960 11.43 9.82 18.05
N SER A 961 12.01 8.65 17.77
CA SER A 961 11.26 7.43 17.46
C SER A 961 10.34 7.02 18.61
N THR A 962 10.82 7.10 19.85
CA THR A 962 10.02 6.82 21.05
C THR A 962 8.83 7.77 21.16
N ILE A 963 9.01 9.06 20.93
CA ILE A 963 7.93 10.07 20.98
C ILE A 963 6.86 9.77 19.93
N HIS A 964 7.24 9.47 18.68
CA HIS A 964 6.26 9.15 17.63
C HIS A 964 5.45 7.92 18.01
N LEU A 965 6.10 6.88 18.48
CA LEU A 965 5.44 5.65 18.90
C LEU A 965 4.51 5.87 20.11
N LEU A 966 4.96 6.60 21.13
CA LEU A 966 4.12 6.89 22.31
C LEU A 966 2.90 7.76 21.94
N ARG A 967 3.04 8.72 21.04
CA ARG A 967 1.91 9.50 20.51
C ARG A 967 0.91 8.62 19.80
N LEU A 968 1.37 7.61 19.05
CA LEU A 968 0.49 6.60 18.45
C LEU A 968 -0.21 5.76 19.55
N ILE A 969 0.54 5.22 20.50
CA ILE A 969 0.00 4.38 21.58
C ILE A 969 -1.10 5.11 22.35
N MET A 970 -0.92 6.39 22.65
CA MET A 970 -1.90 7.21 23.37
C MET A 970 -3.26 7.35 22.65
N LYS A 971 -3.30 7.16 21.32
CA LYS A 971 -4.55 7.19 20.55
C LYS A 971 -5.35 5.89 20.67
N THR A 972 -4.71 4.76 20.97
CA THR A 972 -5.28 3.42 20.86
C THR A 972 -6.28 3.05 21.96
N THR A 973 -7.18 2.12 21.64
CA THR A 973 -8.13 1.54 22.61
C THR A 973 -7.43 0.95 23.83
N GLN A 974 -6.26 0.33 23.67
CA GLN A 974 -5.49 -0.27 24.76
C GLN A 974 -5.09 0.78 25.79
N PHE A 975 -4.60 1.93 25.35
CA PHE A 975 -4.24 3.02 26.25
C PHE A 975 -5.49 3.69 26.90
N GLN A 976 -6.57 3.89 26.13
CA GLN A 976 -7.79 4.49 26.64
C GLN A 976 -8.45 3.61 27.71
N LYS A 977 -8.37 2.28 27.61
CA LYS A 977 -8.83 1.33 28.64
C LYS A 977 -8.01 1.44 29.93
N LEU A 978 -6.70 1.62 29.84
CA LEU A 978 -5.84 1.83 31.02
C LEU A 978 -6.21 3.12 31.77
N LYS A 979 -6.46 4.20 31.05
CA LYS A 979 -6.87 5.49 31.59
C LYS A 979 -8.20 5.42 32.34
N GLY A 980 -9.16 4.61 31.88
CA GLY A 980 -10.48 4.46 32.50
C GLY A 980 -10.51 3.53 33.71
N ALA A 981 -9.40 2.84 34.00
CA ALA A 981 -9.28 1.93 35.13
C ALA A 981 -8.76 2.59 36.43
N ASP A 982 -8.24 3.81 36.35
CA ASP A 982 -7.85 4.68 37.46
C ASP A 982 -8.99 5.68 37.81
#